data_235fe3c4f663587a6a66c982c6dd5a72
#
_entry.id   235fe3c4f663587a6a66c982c6dd5a72
#
_cell.length_a   1.000
_cell.length_b   1.000
_cell.length_c   1.000
_cell.angle_alpha   90.00
_cell.angle_beta   90.00
_cell.angle_gamma   90.00
#
_symmetry.space_group_name_H-M   'P 1'
#
loop_
_entity.id
_entity.type
_entity.pdbx_description
1 polymer ?
#
loop_
_entity_poly.entity_id
_entity_poly.type
_entity_poly.pdbx_seq_one_letter_code
_entity_poly.pdbx_strand_id
1 'polypeptide(L)'
;MFERFTDRARRVVVLAQEEARRLNHNYIGTEHILLGLIQEGEGHAAKALEELNINIDSVRSEVVEIIGEGQQSPSGHIPFTPRAKKVLELSLREALQLGHNYIGTEHILLGLIREGEGVAAQVLKKLGAELSQVRQTVIKLISNSDEGKKPQAASTGGRERPGSGTGSAILDQFGRNLTRMAKEGKLDPVIGRTTEIERVMQILSRRTKNNPVLIGEPGVGKTAIVEGLAQKIISGDIPSTLQGKQIYTLDLSALVAGSRYRGDFEERLKKVLKEIKTRGDIVLFIDEIHTLVGAGAAEGAIDAASILKPMLARGELQTVGATTLEEFRKHFEKDAALERRFQSVQVDEPNLSDAIEILDGLKDRYEVHHGVRFTDQAIASAVNMADRYISDRFLPDKAIDLIDEAGSRMRVYKKPLEGEQKEFSDKLKNLREQKIDAVHSQLYEKAAQIRDQEKLVIDEIDSLEGVSSSEVEMVIDEEEIAEVLAQWTGIPVHRLTQEETARLLEMEKELHKRIIGQEEAISAVSKAIRRTRSGLKDPKRPSGSFIFLGPSGVGKTETAKALAEFLFGDEDSLIQIDMSEYMEKHTVSRLIGSPPGYVGYDEGGQLTEAVRRKPFSVVLLDEVEKAHPDVFNTLLQILEDGRLTDAQGRTVDFKNTVIIMTSNLGTKDLSKNIGFSNLDDGGSYEKMKSKVNEELKRYFKPEFLNRIDETIVFHELTLDEVKEIVDLMLDRVHKQLKNSDLEIVLSDEAKEHLATEGYNKEFGARPLRRSIQRLLEDPLSEELLKGKYKAGSTIIVSLDEKDGTLNFEAVEAPNEPQVDFVDTES
;
A
#
# COMPACT_ATOMS: atom_id res chain seq x y z
N MET A 1 1.97 -9.12 -23.46
CA MET A 1 2.95 -9.55 -24.50
C MET A 1 4.23 -8.70 -24.45
N PHE A 2 4.14 -7.37 -24.37
CA PHE A 2 5.31 -6.48 -24.37
C PHE A 2 6.13 -6.46 -23.06
N GLU A 3 5.62 -6.99 -21.97
CA GLU A 3 6.32 -7.08 -20.68
C GLU A 3 7.60 -7.92 -20.71
N ARG A 4 7.65 -8.90 -21.59
CA ARG A 4 8.82 -9.78 -21.77
C ARG A 4 9.83 -9.28 -22.79
N PHE A 5 9.58 -8.13 -23.44
CA PHE A 5 10.51 -7.56 -24.40
C PHE A 5 11.64 -6.84 -23.68
N THR A 6 12.89 -7.09 -24.13
CA THR A 6 14.01 -6.26 -23.71
C THR A 6 13.82 -4.82 -24.19
N ASP A 7 14.52 -3.87 -23.59
CA ASP A 7 14.43 -2.45 -23.97
C ASP A 7 14.79 -2.25 -25.45
N ARG A 8 15.77 -2.99 -25.95
CA ARG A 8 16.13 -3.00 -27.36
C ARG A 8 15.00 -3.55 -28.24
N ALA A 9 14.36 -4.63 -27.84
CA ALA A 9 13.23 -5.19 -28.57
C ALA A 9 12.02 -4.25 -28.59
N ARG A 10 11.78 -3.50 -27.49
CA ARG A 10 10.76 -2.43 -27.46
C ARG A 10 11.13 -1.30 -28.41
N ARG A 11 12.41 -0.92 -28.44
CA ARG A 11 12.90 0.12 -29.35
C ARG A 11 12.71 -0.27 -30.83
N VAL A 12 12.91 -1.54 -31.19
CA VAL A 12 12.61 -2.04 -32.55
C VAL A 12 11.15 -1.80 -32.95
N VAL A 13 10.21 -2.00 -32.02
CA VAL A 13 8.78 -1.75 -32.29
C VAL A 13 8.50 -0.28 -32.53
N VAL A 14 9.14 0.62 -31.78
CA VAL A 14 9.03 2.09 -31.97
C VAL A 14 9.65 2.48 -33.31
N LEU A 15 10.85 1.99 -33.64
CA LEU A 15 11.51 2.26 -34.89
C LEU A 15 10.71 1.72 -36.10
N ALA A 16 10.08 0.55 -35.96
CA ALA A 16 9.18 0.02 -36.98
C ALA A 16 7.97 0.93 -37.22
N GLN A 17 7.45 1.59 -36.20
CA GLN A 17 6.37 2.56 -36.32
C GLN A 17 6.87 3.85 -37.01
N GLU A 18 8.09 4.30 -36.73
CA GLU A 18 8.71 5.46 -37.37
C GLU A 18 8.95 5.19 -38.85
N GLU A 19 9.46 4.02 -39.22
CA GLU A 19 9.67 3.64 -40.63
C GLU A 19 8.33 3.49 -41.38
N ALA A 20 7.27 2.99 -40.75
CA ALA A 20 5.93 2.99 -41.32
C ALA A 20 5.43 4.42 -41.63
N ARG A 21 5.65 5.37 -40.70
CA ARG A 21 5.34 6.79 -40.96
C ARG A 21 6.15 7.42 -42.07
N ARG A 22 7.46 7.08 -42.11
CA ARG A 22 8.38 7.60 -43.13
C ARG A 22 7.99 7.16 -44.53
N LEU A 23 7.48 5.95 -44.66
CA LEU A 23 6.98 5.37 -45.91
C LEU A 23 5.50 5.72 -46.16
N ASN A 24 4.87 6.55 -45.33
CA ASN A 24 3.46 6.95 -45.40
C ASN A 24 2.47 5.77 -45.35
N HIS A 25 2.82 4.67 -44.64
CA HIS A 25 1.96 3.50 -44.53
C HIS A 25 1.06 3.63 -43.28
N ASN A 26 -0.22 3.30 -43.41
CA ASN A 26 -1.21 3.32 -42.33
C ASN A 26 -1.28 2.02 -41.52
N TYR A 27 -0.27 1.13 -41.65
CA TYR A 27 -0.11 -0.13 -40.96
C TYR A 27 1.36 -0.43 -40.69
N ILE A 28 1.62 -1.24 -39.65
CA ILE A 28 2.95 -1.78 -39.37
C ILE A 28 2.98 -3.22 -39.87
N GLY A 29 3.72 -3.46 -40.97
CA GLY A 29 3.91 -4.78 -41.56
C GLY A 29 5.21 -5.42 -41.10
N THR A 30 5.49 -6.64 -41.63
CA THR A 30 6.73 -7.40 -41.38
C THR A 30 7.98 -6.66 -41.85
N GLU A 31 7.89 -5.93 -42.97
CA GLU A 31 8.90 -5.07 -43.55
C GLU A 31 9.34 -3.95 -42.62
N HIS A 32 8.39 -3.31 -41.94
CA HIS A 32 8.71 -2.26 -40.99
C HIS A 32 9.42 -2.82 -39.76
N ILE A 33 9.05 -4.02 -39.31
CA ILE A 33 9.78 -4.73 -38.25
C ILE A 33 11.21 -5.04 -38.67
N LEU A 34 11.43 -5.47 -39.89
CA LEU A 34 12.77 -5.71 -40.42
C LEU A 34 13.61 -4.43 -40.47
N LEU A 35 13.05 -3.33 -40.98
CA LEU A 35 13.71 -2.02 -40.97
C LEU A 35 14.05 -1.56 -39.56
N GLY A 36 13.11 -1.70 -38.58
CA GLY A 36 13.35 -1.38 -37.16
C GLY A 36 14.45 -2.22 -36.53
N LEU A 37 14.59 -3.52 -36.91
CA LEU A 37 15.66 -4.39 -36.44
C LEU A 37 17.04 -3.93 -36.91
N ILE A 38 17.15 -3.48 -38.16
CA ILE A 38 18.41 -3.00 -38.72
C ILE A 38 18.76 -1.62 -38.16
N GLN A 39 17.78 -0.76 -38.01
CA GLN A 39 17.96 0.61 -37.51
C GLN A 39 18.38 0.64 -36.03
N GLU A 40 18.01 -0.37 -35.24
CA GLU A 40 18.40 -0.49 -33.81
C GLU A 40 19.93 -0.60 -33.70
N GLY A 41 20.59 -1.31 -34.64
CA GLY A 41 22.05 -1.27 -34.88
C GLY A 41 22.93 -2.05 -33.90
N GLU A 42 22.59 -2.18 -32.65
CA GLU A 42 23.42 -2.77 -31.58
C GLU A 42 23.04 -4.21 -31.20
N GLY A 43 21.85 -4.67 -31.57
CA GLY A 43 21.32 -5.98 -31.21
C GLY A 43 21.93 -7.14 -32.03
N HIS A 44 21.77 -8.38 -31.56
CA HIS A 44 22.23 -9.57 -32.26
C HIS A 44 21.58 -9.71 -33.64
N ALA A 45 20.34 -9.20 -33.81
CA ALA A 45 19.67 -9.22 -35.12
C ALA A 45 20.37 -8.30 -36.14
N ALA A 46 20.69 -7.07 -35.73
CA ALA A 46 21.36 -6.10 -36.58
C ALA A 46 22.75 -6.63 -37.02
N LYS A 47 23.53 -7.17 -36.07
CA LYS A 47 24.83 -7.80 -36.35
C LYS A 47 24.73 -8.99 -37.28
N ALA A 48 23.72 -9.83 -37.12
CA ALA A 48 23.51 -10.97 -38.02
C ALA A 48 23.17 -10.55 -39.45
N LEU A 49 22.40 -9.48 -39.61
CA LEU A 49 22.04 -8.90 -40.91
C LEU A 49 23.23 -8.16 -41.54
N GLU A 50 24.07 -7.50 -40.76
CA GLU A 50 25.31 -6.85 -41.19
C GLU A 50 26.36 -7.87 -41.70
N GLU A 51 26.53 -9.00 -40.97
CA GLU A 51 27.41 -10.12 -41.43
C GLU A 51 26.98 -10.70 -42.80
N LEU A 52 25.70 -10.57 -43.14
CA LEU A 52 25.15 -10.98 -44.44
C LEU A 52 25.10 -9.85 -45.47
N ASN A 53 25.76 -8.72 -45.18
CA ASN A 53 25.78 -7.50 -46.00
C ASN A 53 24.40 -6.89 -46.31
N ILE A 54 23.45 -7.06 -45.40
CA ILE A 54 22.11 -6.46 -45.48
C ILE A 54 22.11 -5.14 -44.74
N ASN A 55 22.04 -4.03 -45.47
CA ASN A 55 22.01 -2.69 -44.91
C ASN A 55 20.61 -2.07 -45.03
N ILE A 56 20.36 -1.02 -44.26
CA ILE A 56 19.04 -0.37 -44.15
C ILE A 56 18.59 0.24 -45.49
N ASP A 57 19.50 0.83 -46.26
CA ASP A 57 19.15 1.51 -47.50
C ASP A 57 18.75 0.52 -48.60
N SER A 58 19.43 -0.61 -48.68
CA SER A 58 19.07 -1.70 -49.58
C SER A 58 17.70 -2.30 -49.26
N VAL A 59 17.44 -2.53 -47.97
CA VAL A 59 16.14 -3.06 -47.54
C VAL A 59 15.01 -2.03 -47.80
N ARG A 60 15.25 -0.76 -47.53
CA ARG A 60 14.26 0.31 -47.77
C ARG A 60 13.93 0.44 -49.26
N SER A 61 14.94 0.41 -50.15
CA SER A 61 14.74 0.46 -51.58
C SER A 61 13.91 -0.75 -52.10
N GLU A 62 14.19 -1.95 -51.59
CA GLU A 62 13.42 -3.15 -51.94
C GLU A 62 11.98 -3.11 -51.39
N VAL A 63 11.78 -2.56 -50.20
CA VAL A 63 10.44 -2.38 -49.62
C VAL A 63 9.63 -1.43 -50.48
N VAL A 64 10.21 -0.31 -50.91
CA VAL A 64 9.54 0.68 -51.80
C VAL A 64 9.24 0.07 -53.16
N GLU A 65 10.13 -0.78 -53.69
CA GLU A 65 9.90 -1.49 -54.97
C GLU A 65 8.74 -2.50 -54.86
N ILE A 66 8.59 -3.19 -53.74
CA ILE A 66 7.57 -4.26 -53.57
C ILE A 66 6.19 -3.67 -53.21
N ILE A 67 6.13 -2.68 -52.31
CA ILE A 67 4.87 -2.19 -51.76
C ILE A 67 4.53 -0.79 -52.24
N GLY A 68 5.55 0.02 -52.63
CA GLY A 68 5.39 1.45 -52.93
C GLY A 68 5.37 2.31 -51.68
N GLU A 69 5.29 3.63 -51.88
CA GLU A 69 5.08 4.62 -50.85
C GLU A 69 3.60 4.98 -50.73
N GLY A 70 3.14 5.18 -49.51
CA GLY A 70 1.75 5.60 -49.24
C GLY A 70 1.48 7.04 -49.67
N GLN A 71 0.21 7.34 -50.01
CA GLN A 71 -0.17 8.67 -50.54
C GLN A 71 -0.41 9.73 -49.44
N GLN A 72 -0.58 9.34 -48.20
CA GLN A 72 -0.88 10.25 -47.06
C GLN A 72 -0.16 9.80 -45.79
N SER A 73 0.45 10.76 -45.11
CA SER A 73 1.07 10.47 -43.79
C SER A 73 0.02 10.14 -42.75
N PRO A 74 0.13 8.99 -42.03
CA PRO A 74 -0.86 8.58 -41.07
C PRO A 74 -0.85 9.48 -39.83
N SER A 75 -2.03 9.98 -39.43
CA SER A 75 -2.25 10.73 -38.20
C SER A 75 -2.78 9.78 -37.11
N GLY A 76 -2.00 9.58 -36.05
CA GLY A 76 -2.45 8.79 -34.89
C GLY A 76 -1.74 7.42 -34.73
N HIS A 77 -2.41 6.50 -34.04
CA HIS A 77 -1.88 5.15 -33.76
C HIS A 77 -1.97 4.24 -35.00
N ILE A 78 -0.83 3.71 -35.41
CA ILE A 78 -0.73 2.81 -36.60
C ILE A 78 -0.89 1.35 -36.13
N PRO A 79 -1.88 0.59 -36.67
CA PRO A 79 -2.13 -0.78 -36.26
C PRO A 79 -1.15 -1.76 -36.91
N PHE A 80 -0.85 -2.86 -36.24
CA PHE A 80 -0.09 -3.98 -36.79
C PHE A 80 -0.95 -4.82 -37.72
N THR A 81 -0.34 -5.26 -38.83
CA THR A 81 -0.94 -6.26 -39.72
C THR A 81 -1.08 -7.61 -39.01
N PRO A 82 -2.01 -8.49 -39.43
CA PRO A 82 -2.11 -9.85 -38.86
C PRO A 82 -0.80 -10.62 -38.93
N ARG A 83 -0.01 -10.48 -39.99
CA ARG A 83 1.29 -11.12 -40.13
C ARG A 83 2.33 -10.54 -39.19
N ALA A 84 2.38 -9.22 -38.98
CA ALA A 84 3.28 -8.61 -38.03
C ALA A 84 2.95 -9.05 -36.58
N LYS A 85 1.67 -9.17 -36.22
CA LYS A 85 1.26 -9.75 -34.93
C LYS A 85 1.74 -11.20 -34.79
N LYS A 86 1.60 -12.00 -35.85
CA LYS A 86 2.08 -13.39 -35.87
C LYS A 86 3.60 -13.49 -35.69
N VAL A 87 4.38 -12.57 -36.29
CA VAL A 87 5.84 -12.46 -36.04
C VAL A 87 6.15 -12.26 -34.57
N LEU A 88 5.44 -11.32 -33.88
CA LEU A 88 5.64 -11.07 -32.47
C LEU A 88 5.25 -12.27 -31.59
N GLU A 89 4.23 -13.03 -31.96
CA GLU A 89 3.86 -14.30 -31.30
C GLU A 89 4.92 -15.39 -31.54
N LEU A 90 5.44 -15.49 -32.76
CA LEU A 90 6.49 -16.45 -33.11
C LEU A 90 7.80 -16.09 -32.39
N SER A 91 8.10 -14.81 -32.18
CA SER A 91 9.28 -14.36 -31.41
C SER A 91 9.26 -14.89 -29.99
N LEU A 92 8.10 -14.91 -29.35
CA LEU A 92 7.94 -15.52 -28.03
C LEU A 92 8.23 -17.04 -28.07
N ARG A 93 7.76 -17.72 -29.12
CA ARG A 93 8.03 -19.17 -29.27
C ARG A 93 9.52 -19.47 -29.52
N GLU A 94 10.19 -18.66 -30.33
CA GLU A 94 11.63 -18.80 -30.56
C GLU A 94 12.44 -18.53 -29.28
N ALA A 95 12.07 -17.49 -28.48
CA ALA A 95 12.69 -17.23 -27.18
C ALA A 95 12.56 -18.44 -26.25
N LEU A 96 11.34 -19.01 -26.14
CA LEU A 96 11.09 -20.18 -25.31
C LEU A 96 11.84 -21.45 -25.82
N GLN A 97 11.99 -21.63 -27.16
CA GLN A 97 12.75 -22.75 -27.73
C GLN A 97 14.24 -22.61 -27.44
N LEU A 98 14.78 -21.41 -27.39
CA LEU A 98 16.17 -21.11 -27.03
C LEU A 98 16.43 -21.09 -25.53
N GLY A 99 15.38 -21.28 -24.71
CA GLY A 99 15.48 -21.30 -23.24
C GLY A 99 15.55 -19.90 -22.60
N HIS A 100 15.21 -18.86 -23.37
CA HIS A 100 15.23 -17.47 -22.87
C HIS A 100 13.87 -17.07 -22.29
N ASN A 101 13.88 -16.38 -21.17
CA ASN A 101 12.67 -15.83 -20.51
C ASN A 101 12.32 -14.41 -20.99
N TYR A 102 13.13 -13.82 -21.85
CA TYR A 102 12.98 -12.51 -22.46
C TYR A 102 12.91 -12.58 -23.97
N ILE A 103 12.34 -11.58 -24.61
CA ILE A 103 12.30 -11.46 -26.08
C ILE A 103 13.26 -10.35 -26.48
N GLY A 104 14.42 -10.75 -27.03
CA GLY A 104 15.42 -9.84 -27.60
C GLY A 104 15.20 -9.60 -29.07
N THR A 105 16.07 -8.79 -29.71
CA THR A 105 16.07 -8.48 -31.14
C THR A 105 16.26 -9.73 -31.96
N GLU A 106 17.13 -10.65 -31.55
CA GLU A 106 17.39 -11.96 -32.15
C GLU A 106 16.13 -12.81 -32.28
N HIS A 107 15.28 -12.81 -31.24
CA HIS A 107 14.02 -13.55 -31.22
C HIS A 107 12.99 -12.97 -32.19
N ILE A 108 12.98 -11.64 -32.35
CA ILE A 108 12.11 -10.97 -33.33
C ILE A 108 12.53 -11.34 -34.74
N LEU A 109 13.84 -11.35 -35.03
CA LEU A 109 14.37 -11.77 -36.35
C LEU A 109 14.06 -13.24 -36.62
N LEU A 110 14.27 -14.14 -35.65
CA LEU A 110 13.91 -15.56 -35.77
C LEU A 110 12.41 -15.77 -36.00
N GLY A 111 11.53 -14.99 -35.30
CA GLY A 111 10.08 -15.00 -35.49
C GLY A 111 9.70 -14.55 -36.93
N LEU A 112 10.40 -13.55 -37.45
CA LEU A 112 10.21 -13.04 -38.81
C LEU A 112 10.61 -14.09 -39.85
N ILE A 113 11.76 -14.77 -39.69
CA ILE A 113 12.22 -15.85 -40.53
C ILE A 113 11.26 -17.04 -40.51
N ARG A 114 10.69 -17.34 -39.34
CA ARG A 114 9.76 -18.46 -39.18
C ARG A 114 8.38 -18.19 -39.79
N GLU A 115 7.95 -16.94 -39.83
CA GLU A 115 6.73 -16.54 -40.53
C GLU A 115 6.88 -16.79 -42.04
N GLY A 116 8.04 -16.42 -42.66
CA GLY A 116 8.55 -16.86 -43.91
C GLY A 116 7.82 -16.46 -45.21
N GLU A 117 6.61 -15.92 -45.11
CA GLU A 117 5.73 -15.53 -46.22
C GLU A 117 5.48 -13.99 -46.31
N GLY A 118 5.89 -13.23 -45.28
CA GLY A 118 5.75 -11.78 -45.26
C GLY A 118 6.67 -11.04 -46.21
N VAL A 119 6.41 -9.76 -46.40
CA VAL A 119 7.23 -8.88 -47.26
C VAL A 119 8.68 -8.86 -46.81
N ALA A 120 8.95 -8.85 -45.52
CA ALA A 120 10.31 -8.95 -44.98
C ALA A 120 11.06 -10.21 -45.45
N ALA A 121 10.39 -11.35 -45.50
CA ALA A 121 10.99 -12.59 -45.98
C ALA A 121 11.27 -12.55 -47.52
N GLN A 122 10.41 -11.86 -48.28
CA GLN A 122 10.61 -11.64 -49.73
C GLN A 122 11.78 -10.69 -49.97
N VAL A 123 11.93 -9.63 -49.23
CA VAL A 123 13.04 -8.67 -49.28
C VAL A 123 14.35 -9.36 -48.96
N LEU A 124 14.42 -10.17 -47.88
CA LEU A 124 15.62 -10.92 -47.53
C LEU A 124 16.07 -11.89 -48.66
N LYS A 125 15.10 -12.59 -49.28
CA LYS A 125 15.39 -13.50 -50.41
C LYS A 125 15.88 -12.74 -51.64
N LYS A 126 15.30 -11.58 -51.98
CA LYS A 126 15.73 -10.73 -53.11
C LYS A 126 17.14 -10.19 -52.90
N LEU A 127 17.51 -9.87 -51.66
CA LEU A 127 18.86 -9.44 -51.31
C LEU A 127 19.87 -10.59 -51.19
N GLY A 128 19.47 -11.81 -51.56
CA GLY A 128 20.35 -12.98 -51.61
C GLY A 128 20.59 -13.68 -50.29
N ALA A 129 19.84 -13.31 -49.25
CA ALA A 129 19.91 -13.95 -47.94
C ALA A 129 18.89 -15.08 -47.83
N GLU A 130 19.37 -16.34 -47.83
CA GLU A 130 18.49 -17.45 -47.50
C GLU A 130 18.08 -17.43 -46.06
N LEU A 131 16.78 -17.63 -45.77
CA LEU A 131 16.23 -17.61 -44.41
C LEU A 131 16.89 -18.61 -43.47
N SER A 132 17.34 -19.73 -44.01
CA SER A 132 18.16 -20.76 -43.35
C SER A 132 19.53 -20.24 -42.88
N GLN A 133 20.20 -19.44 -43.72
CA GLN A 133 21.48 -18.84 -43.37
C GLN A 133 21.33 -17.77 -42.31
N VAL A 134 20.35 -16.90 -42.44
CA VAL A 134 20.07 -15.87 -41.44
C VAL A 134 19.79 -16.49 -40.05
N ARG A 135 19.01 -17.60 -40.04
CA ARG A 135 18.74 -18.35 -38.80
C ARG A 135 20.03 -18.93 -38.18
N GLN A 136 20.91 -19.54 -39.01
CA GLN A 136 22.17 -20.10 -38.53
C GLN A 136 23.12 -19.03 -38.00
N THR A 137 23.22 -17.89 -38.67
CA THR A 137 24.05 -16.75 -38.23
C THR A 137 23.56 -16.20 -36.88
N VAL A 138 22.25 -16.03 -36.71
CA VAL A 138 21.69 -15.59 -35.45
C VAL A 138 21.97 -16.56 -34.31
N ILE A 139 21.77 -17.87 -34.53
CA ILE A 139 22.05 -18.90 -33.54
C ILE A 139 23.54 -18.95 -33.19
N LYS A 140 24.44 -18.80 -34.20
CA LYS A 140 25.87 -18.73 -33.97
C LYS A 140 26.30 -17.52 -33.14
N LEU A 141 25.73 -16.36 -33.38
CA LEU A 141 26.00 -15.15 -32.59
C LEU A 141 25.50 -15.26 -31.14
N ILE A 142 24.35 -15.90 -30.93
CA ILE A 142 23.83 -16.18 -29.58
C ILE A 142 24.76 -17.15 -28.85
N SER A 143 25.19 -18.27 -29.50
CA SER A 143 26.07 -19.23 -28.87
C SER A 143 27.48 -18.68 -28.57
N ASN A 144 28.01 -17.79 -29.42
CA ASN A 144 29.31 -17.14 -29.19
C ASN A 144 29.26 -16.07 -28.09
N SER A 145 28.11 -15.45 -27.84
CA SER A 145 27.95 -14.49 -26.74
C SER A 145 27.84 -15.18 -25.38
N ASP A 146 27.39 -16.44 -25.34
CA ASP A 146 27.38 -17.26 -24.11
C ASP A 146 28.78 -17.87 -23.80
N GLU A 147 29.66 -18.01 -24.81
CA GLU A 147 31.02 -18.54 -24.63
C GLU A 147 32.05 -17.47 -24.15
N GLY A 148 31.72 -16.20 -24.17
CA GLY A 148 32.58 -15.06 -23.75
C GLY A 148 32.94 -14.99 -22.28
N LYS A 149 32.59 -15.94 -21.43
CA LYS A 149 32.93 -15.99 -20.00
C LYS A 149 33.65 -17.28 -19.55
N LYS A 150 34.56 -17.84 -20.36
CA LYS A 150 35.47 -18.85 -19.84
C LYS A 150 36.93 -18.47 -20.10
N PRO A 151 37.82 -18.50 -19.11
CA PRO A 151 39.25 -18.32 -19.34
C PRO A 151 39.84 -19.55 -20.03
N GLN A 152 40.66 -19.30 -21.03
CA GLN A 152 41.48 -20.31 -21.70
C GLN A 152 42.41 -21.03 -20.70
N ALA A 153 42.34 -22.35 -20.64
CA ALA A 153 43.38 -23.18 -20.06
C ALA A 153 43.83 -24.24 -21.10
N ALA A 154 45.14 -24.28 -21.29
CA ALA A 154 45.86 -25.06 -22.24
C ALA A 154 45.67 -26.59 -22.09
N SER A 155 45.68 -27.29 -23.22
CA SER A 155 45.67 -28.73 -23.38
C SER A 155 46.88 -29.40 -22.78
N THR A 156 46.67 -30.41 -21.92
CA THR A 156 47.48 -31.67 -21.87
C THR A 156 46.64 -32.78 -21.28
N GLY A 157 46.68 -33.93 -21.93
CA GLY A 157 45.81 -35.05 -21.68
C GLY A 157 46.07 -35.82 -20.36
N GLY A 158 44.99 -36.39 -19.85
CA GLY A 158 45.03 -37.30 -18.71
C GLY A 158 43.66 -37.67 -18.22
N ARG A 159 43.30 -38.93 -18.38
CA ARG A 159 42.18 -39.72 -17.85
C ARG A 159 41.19 -39.05 -16.90
N GLU A 160 39.95 -39.08 -17.34
CA GLU A 160 38.73 -38.69 -16.59
C GLU A 160 38.55 -39.47 -15.29
N ARG A 161 38.33 -38.74 -14.21
CA ARG A 161 37.54 -39.14 -13.02
C ARG A 161 36.32 -38.28 -12.98
N PRO A 162 35.10 -38.81 -12.71
CA PRO A 162 33.89 -37.99 -12.63
C PRO A 162 33.88 -37.19 -11.31
N GLY A 163 34.02 -35.88 -11.42
CA GLY A 163 34.07 -34.97 -10.29
C GLY A 163 33.36 -33.63 -10.54
N SER A 164 32.16 -33.49 -10.00
CA SER A 164 31.46 -32.28 -9.56
C SER A 164 31.37 -31.08 -10.49
N GLY A 165 30.43 -31.14 -11.40
CA GLY A 165 29.75 -29.94 -11.87
C GLY A 165 28.61 -29.58 -10.85
N THR A 166 28.75 -28.47 -10.12
CA THR A 166 27.90 -28.08 -9.00
C THR A 166 26.56 -27.48 -9.39
N GLY A 167 26.09 -27.52 -10.61
CA GLY A 167 24.80 -27.06 -11.09
C GLY A 167 23.90 -28.18 -11.57
N SER A 168 22.60 -28.11 -11.28
CA SER A 168 21.60 -29.04 -11.80
C SER A 168 20.78 -28.32 -12.88
N ALA A 169 20.92 -28.73 -14.13
CA ALA A 169 20.24 -28.06 -15.25
C ALA A 169 18.71 -28.08 -15.15
N ILE A 170 18.12 -29.09 -14.50
CA ILE A 170 16.66 -29.18 -14.31
C ILE A 170 16.22 -28.36 -13.10
N LEU A 171 16.95 -28.44 -11.99
CA LEU A 171 16.63 -27.67 -10.79
C LEU A 171 16.82 -26.16 -11.01
N ASP A 172 17.88 -25.75 -11.70
CA ASP A 172 18.15 -24.34 -12.02
C ASP A 172 17.09 -23.75 -12.97
N GLN A 173 16.33 -24.59 -13.69
CA GLN A 173 15.21 -24.17 -14.54
C GLN A 173 13.94 -23.85 -13.72
N PHE A 174 13.69 -24.55 -12.62
CA PHE A 174 12.46 -24.45 -11.83
C PHE A 174 12.68 -23.97 -10.39
N GLY A 175 13.89 -23.53 -10.06
CA GLY A 175 14.23 -23.08 -8.72
C GLY A 175 15.51 -22.26 -8.67
N ARG A 176 15.82 -21.74 -7.49
CA ARG A 176 17.04 -20.94 -7.24
C ARG A 176 17.90 -21.66 -6.21
N ASN A 177 19.20 -21.72 -6.45
CA ASN A 177 20.16 -22.27 -5.49
C ASN A 177 20.57 -21.20 -4.46
N LEU A 178 19.94 -21.20 -3.27
CA LEU A 178 20.23 -20.25 -2.21
C LEU A 178 21.67 -20.38 -1.69
N THR A 179 22.20 -21.58 -1.62
CA THR A 179 23.59 -21.80 -1.16
C THR A 179 24.60 -21.19 -2.14
N ARG A 180 24.33 -21.25 -3.46
CA ARG A 180 25.16 -20.57 -4.46
C ARG A 180 25.03 -19.05 -4.34
N MET A 181 23.82 -18.53 -4.16
CA MET A 181 23.58 -17.09 -3.95
C MET A 181 24.27 -16.58 -2.69
N ALA A 182 24.25 -17.37 -1.60
CA ALA A 182 24.99 -17.07 -0.38
C ALA A 182 26.49 -16.97 -0.65
N LYS A 183 27.06 -17.91 -1.41
CA LYS A 183 28.47 -17.89 -1.80
C LYS A 183 28.85 -16.69 -2.67
N GLU A 184 27.93 -16.23 -3.51
CA GLU A 184 28.08 -15.06 -4.38
C GLU A 184 27.79 -13.72 -3.65
N GLY A 185 27.44 -13.76 -2.35
CA GLY A 185 27.11 -12.56 -1.57
C GLY A 185 25.82 -11.85 -1.99
N LYS A 186 24.91 -12.56 -2.67
CA LYS A 186 23.66 -11.98 -3.22
C LYS A 186 22.48 -12.05 -2.26
N LEU A 187 22.60 -12.76 -1.13
CA LEU A 187 21.56 -12.84 -0.12
C LEU A 187 21.69 -11.70 0.87
N ASP A 188 20.57 -11.27 1.40
CA ASP A 188 20.51 -10.26 2.45
C ASP A 188 21.05 -10.79 3.78
N PRO A 189 21.65 -9.95 4.63
CA PRO A 189 22.07 -10.37 5.96
C PRO A 189 20.87 -10.75 6.81
N VAL A 190 20.95 -11.87 7.52
CA VAL A 190 19.86 -12.35 8.38
C VAL A 190 20.20 -12.02 9.83
N ILE A 191 19.39 -11.20 10.45
CA ILE A 191 19.56 -10.65 11.78
C ILE A 191 18.40 -11.13 12.66
N GLY A 192 18.71 -11.40 13.95
CA GLY A 192 17.70 -11.70 14.97
C GLY A 192 17.02 -13.08 14.90
N ARG A 193 17.40 -13.98 13.95
CA ARG A 193 16.73 -15.29 13.71
C ARG A 193 17.59 -16.51 14.06
N THR A 194 18.57 -16.33 14.92
CA THR A 194 19.54 -17.39 15.27
C THR A 194 18.86 -18.62 15.90
N THR A 195 17.90 -18.41 16.79
CA THR A 195 17.16 -19.47 17.48
C THR A 195 16.32 -20.33 16.54
N GLU A 196 15.64 -19.71 15.59
CA GLU A 196 14.82 -20.39 14.58
C GLU A 196 15.70 -21.17 13.60
N ILE A 197 16.81 -20.57 13.14
CA ILE A 197 17.78 -21.24 12.25
C ILE A 197 18.38 -22.46 12.95
N GLU A 198 18.79 -22.35 14.21
CA GLU A 198 19.30 -23.49 15.01
C GLU A 198 18.23 -24.56 15.17
N ARG A 199 16.98 -24.17 15.39
CA ARG A 199 15.87 -25.11 15.49
C ARG A 199 15.63 -25.85 14.17
N VAL A 200 15.70 -25.17 13.05
CA VAL A 200 15.62 -25.78 11.71
C VAL A 200 16.77 -26.77 11.50
N MET A 201 18.01 -26.40 11.83
CA MET A 201 19.17 -27.30 11.75
C MET A 201 19.00 -28.55 12.62
N GLN A 202 18.52 -28.40 13.85
CA GLN A 202 18.22 -29.53 14.74
C GLN A 202 17.19 -30.48 14.15
N ILE A 203 16.12 -29.94 13.53
CA ILE A 203 15.06 -30.75 12.92
C ILE A 203 15.59 -31.49 11.71
N LEU A 204 16.30 -30.79 10.80
CA LEU A 204 16.90 -31.40 9.60
C LEU A 204 17.89 -32.54 9.93
N SER A 205 18.51 -32.48 11.11
CA SER A 205 19.46 -33.52 11.60
C SER A 205 18.79 -34.71 12.26
N ARG A 206 17.47 -34.72 12.42
CA ARG A 206 16.72 -35.86 13.05
C ARG A 206 16.63 -37.07 12.12
N ARG A 207 16.46 -38.23 12.68
CA ARG A 207 16.21 -39.49 11.94
C ARG A 207 14.77 -39.56 11.40
N THR A 208 13.81 -38.99 12.13
CA THR A 208 12.38 -38.97 11.78
C THR A 208 11.83 -37.59 12.06
N LYS A 209 10.75 -37.20 11.39
CA LYS A 209 10.20 -35.82 11.43
C LYS A 209 11.28 -34.77 11.14
N ASN A 210 12.07 -35.03 10.11
CA ASN A 210 13.23 -34.23 9.72
C ASN A 210 12.91 -33.11 8.67
N ASN A 211 11.63 -32.82 8.49
CA ASN A 211 11.19 -31.74 7.63
C ASN A 211 10.60 -30.61 8.48
N PRO A 212 11.29 -29.50 8.68
CA PRO A 212 10.71 -28.34 9.37
C PRO A 212 9.67 -27.63 8.50
N VAL A 213 8.61 -27.12 9.15
CA VAL A 213 7.67 -26.16 8.56
C VAL A 213 7.72 -24.90 9.38
N LEU A 214 8.08 -23.79 8.75
CA LEU A 214 8.06 -22.47 9.32
C LEU A 214 6.61 -21.95 9.29
N ILE A 215 6.06 -21.70 10.46
CA ILE A 215 4.68 -21.23 10.61
C ILE A 215 4.70 -19.83 11.19
N GLY A 216 4.09 -18.89 10.53
CA GLY A 216 3.99 -17.49 10.98
C GLY A 216 3.19 -16.65 10.00
N GLU A 217 2.87 -15.46 10.41
CA GLU A 217 2.13 -14.52 9.60
C GLU A 217 2.93 -14.09 8.35
N PRO A 218 2.27 -13.60 7.28
CA PRO A 218 2.99 -13.11 6.10
C PRO A 218 3.88 -11.91 6.48
N GLY A 219 5.09 -11.83 5.89
CA GLY A 219 6.00 -10.70 6.13
C GLY A 219 6.88 -10.79 7.39
N VAL A 220 6.73 -11.82 8.26
CA VAL A 220 7.58 -11.97 9.47
C VAL A 220 9.01 -12.46 9.20
N GLY A 221 9.39 -12.73 7.94
CA GLY A 221 10.74 -13.14 7.56
C GLY A 221 10.98 -14.66 7.53
N LYS A 222 9.97 -15.47 7.22
CA LYS A 222 10.11 -16.94 7.08
C LYS A 222 11.17 -17.34 6.06
N THR A 223 11.20 -16.68 4.92
CA THR A 223 12.17 -16.92 3.83
C THR A 223 13.58 -16.56 4.26
N ALA A 224 13.75 -15.44 5.01
CA ALA A 224 15.04 -15.02 5.55
C ALA A 224 15.71 -16.07 6.45
N ILE A 225 14.93 -16.85 7.23
CA ILE A 225 15.47 -17.96 8.05
C ILE A 225 16.15 -19.01 7.17
N VAL A 226 15.59 -19.32 6.01
CA VAL A 226 16.17 -20.31 5.08
C VAL A 226 17.40 -19.73 4.36
N GLU A 227 17.38 -18.45 4.04
CA GLU A 227 18.54 -17.75 3.51
C GLU A 227 19.69 -17.69 4.53
N GLY A 228 19.39 -17.42 5.80
CA GLY A 228 20.36 -17.51 6.89
C GLY A 228 20.92 -18.90 7.10
N LEU A 229 20.10 -19.94 6.95
CA LEU A 229 20.57 -21.32 6.94
C LEU A 229 21.54 -21.57 5.76
N ALA A 230 21.26 -21.03 4.57
CA ALA A 230 22.15 -21.15 3.42
C ALA A 230 23.48 -20.44 3.67
N GLN A 231 23.47 -19.27 4.32
CA GLN A 231 24.68 -18.54 4.72
C GLN A 231 25.51 -19.34 5.75
N LYS A 232 24.86 -19.92 6.79
CA LYS A 232 25.52 -20.79 7.77
C LYS A 232 26.12 -22.04 7.15
N ILE A 233 25.51 -22.64 6.11
CA ILE A 233 26.08 -23.76 5.35
C ILE A 233 27.40 -23.35 4.67
N ILE A 234 27.48 -22.15 4.12
CA ILE A 234 28.69 -21.66 3.46
C ILE A 234 29.77 -21.27 4.46
N SER A 235 29.42 -20.64 5.58
CA SER A 235 30.37 -20.28 6.65
C SER A 235 30.93 -21.50 7.40
N GLY A 236 30.28 -22.67 7.29
CA GLY A 236 30.69 -23.89 7.97
C GLY A 236 30.20 -24.02 9.42
N ASP A 237 29.38 -23.07 9.92
CA ASP A 237 28.79 -23.09 11.25
C ASP A 237 27.51 -23.98 11.30
N ILE A 238 27.70 -25.27 11.01
CA ILE A 238 26.63 -26.25 10.86
C ILE A 238 27.01 -27.61 11.40
N PRO A 239 26.03 -28.42 11.82
CA PRO A 239 26.25 -29.82 12.16
C PRO A 239 26.82 -30.63 11.00
N SER A 240 27.64 -31.65 11.28
CA SER A 240 28.24 -32.53 10.28
C SER A 240 27.23 -33.19 9.33
N THR A 241 25.99 -33.37 9.75
CA THR A 241 24.89 -33.93 8.95
C THR A 241 24.43 -33.02 7.81
N LEU A 242 24.71 -31.71 7.90
CA LEU A 242 24.33 -30.69 6.90
C LEU A 242 25.52 -30.23 6.05
N GLN A 243 26.74 -30.71 6.34
CA GLN A 243 27.92 -30.39 5.54
C GLN A 243 27.78 -30.88 4.09
N GLY A 244 28.05 -29.95 3.15
CA GLY A 244 27.94 -30.22 1.73
C GLY A 244 26.52 -30.27 1.18
N LYS A 245 25.50 -29.96 1.99
CA LYS A 245 24.14 -29.82 1.50
C LYS A 245 23.95 -28.50 0.77
N GLN A 246 23.03 -28.49 -0.20
CA GLN A 246 22.63 -27.33 -0.97
C GLN A 246 21.14 -27.06 -0.76
N ILE A 247 20.75 -25.81 -0.58
CA ILE A 247 19.35 -25.42 -0.46
C ILE A 247 18.88 -24.86 -1.80
N TYR A 248 17.80 -25.45 -2.31
CA TYR A 248 17.11 -25.00 -3.52
C TYR A 248 15.69 -24.55 -3.18
N THR A 249 15.31 -23.34 -3.59
CA THR A 249 13.92 -22.89 -3.58
C THR A 249 13.21 -23.45 -4.79
N LEU A 250 12.02 -24.03 -4.61
CA LEU A 250 11.18 -24.50 -5.71
C LEU A 250 10.16 -23.42 -6.08
N ASP A 251 10.19 -22.97 -7.33
CA ASP A 251 9.19 -22.06 -7.88
C ASP A 251 8.04 -22.87 -8.49
N LEU A 252 6.92 -22.91 -7.76
CA LEU A 252 5.72 -23.63 -8.20
C LEU A 252 5.07 -22.96 -9.41
N SER A 253 5.13 -21.65 -9.49
CA SER A 253 4.59 -20.90 -10.63
C SER A 253 5.32 -21.22 -11.91
N ALA A 254 6.66 -21.37 -11.86
CA ALA A 254 7.48 -21.78 -12.99
C ALA A 254 7.18 -23.22 -13.44
N LEU A 255 6.85 -24.13 -12.50
CA LEU A 255 6.45 -25.50 -12.82
C LEU A 255 5.10 -25.57 -13.54
N VAL A 256 4.15 -24.73 -13.18
CA VAL A 256 2.81 -24.65 -13.77
C VAL A 256 2.84 -23.86 -15.09
N ALA A 257 3.71 -22.86 -15.21
CA ALA A 257 3.79 -22.02 -16.40
C ALA A 257 4.05 -22.84 -17.67
N GLY A 258 3.15 -22.69 -18.66
CA GLY A 258 3.23 -23.38 -19.96
C GLY A 258 2.82 -24.86 -19.95
N SER A 259 2.34 -25.41 -18.84
CA SER A 259 1.67 -26.72 -18.83
C SER A 259 0.23 -26.55 -19.36
N ARG A 260 -0.08 -27.19 -20.49
CA ARG A 260 -1.45 -27.20 -21.05
C ARG A 260 -2.32 -28.30 -20.44
N TYR A 261 -1.69 -29.36 -19.95
CA TYR A 261 -2.35 -30.53 -19.39
C TYR A 261 -1.78 -30.85 -18.00
N ARG A 262 -2.63 -31.42 -17.16
CA ARG A 262 -2.26 -31.92 -15.83
C ARG A 262 -1.00 -32.83 -15.86
N GLY A 263 -0.86 -33.66 -16.89
CA GLY A 263 0.27 -34.56 -17.04
C GLY A 263 1.63 -33.89 -17.21
N ASP A 264 1.67 -32.70 -17.83
CA ASP A 264 2.92 -31.97 -18.06
C ASP A 264 3.56 -31.48 -16.76
N PHE A 265 2.74 -30.94 -15.85
CA PHE A 265 3.17 -30.51 -14.51
C PHE A 265 3.64 -31.70 -13.68
N GLU A 266 2.86 -32.82 -13.66
CA GLU A 266 3.24 -34.03 -12.93
C GLU A 266 4.57 -34.59 -13.44
N GLU A 267 4.80 -34.59 -14.75
CA GLU A 267 6.03 -35.07 -15.34
C GLU A 267 7.24 -34.16 -14.97
N ARG A 268 7.08 -32.85 -15.00
CA ARG A 268 8.13 -31.90 -14.58
C ARG A 268 8.47 -32.08 -13.10
N LEU A 269 7.46 -32.11 -12.23
CA LEU A 269 7.65 -32.31 -10.79
C LEU A 269 8.34 -33.67 -10.54
N LYS A 270 7.95 -34.76 -11.20
CA LYS A 270 8.59 -36.06 -11.08
C LYS A 270 10.07 -36.03 -11.54
N LYS A 271 10.41 -35.27 -12.59
CA LYS A 271 11.80 -35.07 -13.05
C LYS A 271 12.65 -34.36 -12.02
N VAL A 272 12.14 -33.24 -11.47
CA VAL A 272 12.79 -32.46 -10.38
C VAL A 272 13.03 -33.36 -9.15
N LEU A 273 12.00 -34.07 -8.69
CA LEU A 273 12.10 -34.95 -7.52
C LEU A 273 13.04 -36.14 -7.75
N LYS A 274 13.09 -36.70 -8.97
CA LYS A 274 14.02 -37.76 -9.30
C LYS A 274 15.48 -37.26 -9.25
N GLU A 275 15.74 -36.07 -9.72
CA GLU A 275 17.05 -35.45 -9.63
C GLU A 275 17.51 -35.21 -8.20
N ILE A 276 16.61 -34.61 -7.35
CA ILE A 276 16.88 -34.42 -5.92
C ILE A 276 17.23 -35.74 -5.25
N LYS A 277 16.46 -36.80 -5.53
CA LYS A 277 16.73 -38.15 -5.00
C LYS A 277 18.07 -38.71 -5.45
N THR A 278 18.44 -38.50 -6.71
CA THR A 278 19.70 -39.02 -7.29
C THR A 278 20.92 -38.33 -6.69
N ARG A 279 20.83 -37.05 -6.45
CA ARG A 279 21.91 -36.24 -5.86
C ARG A 279 22.06 -36.46 -4.36
N GLY A 280 20.98 -36.47 -3.63
CA GLY A 280 20.96 -36.69 -2.16
C GLY A 280 21.61 -35.60 -1.31
N ASP A 281 22.20 -34.56 -1.92
CA ASP A 281 22.82 -33.41 -1.24
C ASP A 281 21.89 -32.18 -1.18
N ILE A 282 20.63 -32.28 -1.64
CA ILE A 282 19.71 -31.18 -1.78
C ILE A 282 18.72 -31.17 -0.62
N VAL A 283 18.52 -29.97 -0.04
CA VAL A 283 17.40 -29.61 0.84
C VAL A 283 16.48 -28.70 0.03
N LEU A 284 15.23 -29.10 -0.14
CA LEU A 284 14.25 -28.35 -0.91
C LEU A 284 13.53 -27.33 -0.02
N PHE A 285 13.55 -26.07 -0.36
CA PHE A 285 12.70 -25.05 0.26
C PHE A 285 11.45 -24.82 -0.59
N ILE A 286 10.30 -24.87 0.04
CA ILE A 286 9.01 -24.63 -0.58
C ILE A 286 8.29 -23.56 0.21
N ASP A 287 8.20 -22.38 -0.38
CA ASP A 287 7.36 -21.32 0.17
C ASP A 287 5.89 -21.60 -0.13
N GLU A 288 4.99 -21.14 0.72
CA GLU A 288 3.56 -21.43 0.63
C GLU A 288 3.26 -22.91 0.37
N ILE A 289 3.90 -23.80 1.16
CA ILE A 289 3.83 -25.26 0.96
C ILE A 289 2.39 -25.80 0.98
N HIS A 290 1.44 -25.07 1.55
CA HIS A 290 0.01 -25.39 1.56
C HIS A 290 -0.59 -25.44 0.15
N THR A 291 -0.03 -24.70 -0.80
CA THR A 291 -0.47 -24.71 -2.22
C THR A 291 -0.29 -26.07 -2.86
N LEU A 292 0.75 -26.82 -2.46
CA LEU A 292 1.00 -28.18 -2.93
C LEU A 292 0.08 -29.23 -2.29
N VAL A 293 -0.42 -28.96 -1.10
CA VAL A 293 -1.23 -29.91 -0.30
C VAL A 293 -2.72 -29.67 -0.51
N GLY A 294 -3.13 -28.42 -0.68
CA GLY A 294 -4.54 -28.01 -0.74
C GLY A 294 -5.16 -27.97 -2.14
N ALA A 295 -4.38 -28.11 -3.20
CA ALA A 295 -4.84 -27.97 -4.57
C ALA A 295 -5.84 -29.04 -5.06
N GLY A 296 -6.21 -30.02 -4.24
CA GLY A 296 -7.11 -31.13 -4.60
C GLY A 296 -8.61 -30.89 -4.43
N ALA A 297 -9.06 -29.76 -3.89
CA ALA A 297 -10.48 -29.55 -3.54
C ALA A 297 -11.37 -28.95 -4.66
N ALA A 298 -10.78 -28.38 -5.72
CA ALA A 298 -11.52 -27.89 -6.88
C ALA A 298 -11.43 -28.89 -8.03
N GLU A 299 -12.54 -29.13 -8.73
CA GLU A 299 -12.56 -29.97 -9.94
C GLU A 299 -11.54 -29.45 -10.97
N GLY A 300 -10.44 -30.20 -11.15
CA GLY A 300 -9.34 -29.85 -12.06
C GLY A 300 -8.04 -29.37 -11.38
N ALA A 301 -7.95 -29.26 -10.07
CA ALA A 301 -6.75 -28.84 -9.36
C ALA A 301 -5.67 -29.93 -9.33
N ILE A 302 -4.42 -29.49 -9.35
CA ILE A 302 -3.23 -30.33 -9.49
C ILE A 302 -2.89 -30.95 -8.15
N ASP A 303 -3.00 -32.26 -7.98
CA ASP A 303 -2.64 -32.97 -6.75
C ASP A 303 -1.13 -33.31 -6.71
N ALA A 304 -0.32 -32.28 -6.42
CA ALA A 304 1.11 -32.47 -6.17
C ALA A 304 1.39 -33.25 -4.87
N ALA A 305 0.46 -33.22 -3.94
CA ALA A 305 0.57 -33.94 -2.66
C ALA A 305 0.67 -35.45 -2.86
N SER A 306 -0.06 -36.03 -3.82
CA SER A 306 0.01 -37.46 -4.13
C SER A 306 1.38 -37.91 -4.59
N ILE A 307 2.17 -37.05 -5.21
CA ILE A 307 3.54 -37.32 -5.69
C ILE A 307 4.56 -37.13 -4.57
N LEU A 308 4.40 -36.08 -3.73
CA LEU A 308 5.33 -35.75 -2.65
C LEU A 308 5.19 -36.65 -1.42
N LYS A 309 3.95 -37.00 -1.02
CA LYS A 309 3.67 -37.84 0.16
C LYS A 309 4.48 -39.14 0.21
N PRO A 310 4.57 -39.95 -0.86
CA PRO A 310 5.35 -41.19 -0.83
C PRO A 310 6.86 -40.96 -0.60
N MET A 311 7.44 -39.91 -1.17
CA MET A 311 8.86 -39.60 -1.03
C MET A 311 9.19 -39.03 0.34
N LEU A 312 8.33 -38.16 0.89
CA LEU A 312 8.43 -37.68 2.26
C LEU A 312 8.26 -38.86 3.28
N ALA A 313 7.34 -39.75 2.97
CA ALA A 313 7.11 -40.95 3.82
C ALA A 313 8.33 -41.89 3.90
N ARG A 314 9.10 -42.00 2.82
CA ARG A 314 10.31 -42.86 2.78
C ARG A 314 11.57 -42.13 3.23
N GLY A 315 11.50 -40.81 3.54
CA GLY A 315 12.68 -40.02 3.90
C GLY A 315 13.63 -39.78 2.70
N GLU A 316 13.12 -39.91 1.48
CA GLU A 316 13.88 -39.73 0.24
C GLU A 316 14.02 -38.23 -0.12
N LEU A 317 13.26 -37.36 0.54
CA LEU A 317 13.23 -35.92 0.34
C LEU A 317 13.39 -35.22 1.69
N GLN A 318 14.35 -34.29 1.78
CA GLN A 318 14.46 -33.31 2.88
C GLN A 318 13.88 -32.00 2.41
N THR A 319 12.91 -31.48 3.16
CA THR A 319 12.16 -30.29 2.77
C THR A 319 12.03 -29.33 3.94
N VAL A 320 12.22 -28.05 3.69
CA VAL A 320 11.81 -26.94 4.57
C VAL A 320 10.58 -26.31 3.93
N GLY A 321 9.48 -26.27 4.66
CA GLY A 321 8.25 -25.60 4.21
C GLY A 321 8.07 -24.27 4.92
N ALA A 322 7.38 -23.31 4.29
CA ALA A 322 6.87 -22.11 4.93
C ALA A 322 5.37 -21.97 4.66
N THR A 323 4.59 -21.54 5.67
CA THR A 323 3.15 -21.36 5.55
C THR A 323 2.62 -20.45 6.68
N THR A 324 1.34 -20.08 6.63
CA THR A 324 0.65 -19.41 7.74
C THR A 324 0.06 -20.43 8.72
N LEU A 325 -0.31 -19.98 9.92
CA LEU A 325 -0.92 -20.84 10.94
C LEU A 325 -2.28 -21.38 10.50
N GLU A 326 -3.08 -20.52 9.82
CA GLU A 326 -4.40 -20.89 9.33
C GLU A 326 -4.31 -21.99 8.26
N GLU A 327 -3.44 -21.84 7.27
CA GLU A 327 -3.25 -22.81 6.20
C GLU A 327 -2.61 -24.11 6.69
N PHE A 328 -1.73 -24.02 7.69
CA PHE A 328 -1.17 -25.20 8.34
C PHE A 328 -2.26 -26.04 9.00
N ARG A 329 -3.14 -25.42 9.78
CA ARG A 329 -4.29 -26.11 10.41
C ARG A 329 -5.25 -26.70 9.39
N LYS A 330 -5.52 -25.98 8.31
CA LYS A 330 -6.46 -26.38 7.27
C LYS A 330 -5.97 -27.56 6.44
N HIS A 331 -4.68 -27.60 6.11
CA HIS A 331 -4.12 -28.53 5.14
C HIS A 331 -3.18 -29.60 5.75
N PHE A 332 -2.39 -29.28 6.78
CA PHE A 332 -1.40 -30.19 7.35
C PHE A 332 -1.92 -30.98 8.57
N GLU A 333 -2.55 -30.33 9.53
CA GLU A 333 -3.06 -31.00 10.72
C GLU A 333 -4.17 -32.00 10.41
N LYS A 334 -4.92 -31.79 9.33
CA LYS A 334 -5.97 -32.73 8.88
C LYS A 334 -5.42 -33.95 8.17
N ASP A 335 -4.15 -33.93 7.73
CA ASP A 335 -3.50 -35.04 7.04
C ASP A 335 -2.48 -35.77 7.93
N ALA A 336 -2.89 -36.86 8.54
CA ALA A 336 -2.07 -37.64 9.47
C ALA A 336 -0.76 -38.16 8.85
N ALA A 337 -0.65 -38.26 7.51
CA ALA A 337 0.57 -38.70 6.83
C ALA A 337 1.60 -37.56 6.79
N LEU A 338 1.17 -36.32 6.58
CA LEU A 338 2.03 -35.15 6.59
C LEU A 338 2.41 -34.72 8.01
N GLU A 339 1.46 -34.69 8.94
CA GLU A 339 1.68 -34.36 10.37
C GLU A 339 2.81 -35.19 10.99
N ARG A 340 2.89 -36.48 10.66
CA ARG A 340 3.94 -37.38 11.15
C ARG A 340 5.31 -37.14 10.53
N ARG A 341 5.44 -36.33 9.49
CA ARG A 341 6.68 -36.10 8.73
C ARG A 341 7.24 -34.70 8.89
N PHE A 342 6.36 -33.73 9.15
CA PHE A 342 6.75 -32.37 9.38
C PHE A 342 6.81 -32.01 10.86
N GLN A 343 7.72 -31.10 11.20
CA GLN A 343 7.82 -30.51 12.54
C GLN A 343 7.67 -29.01 12.43
N SER A 344 6.68 -28.46 13.10
CA SER A 344 6.43 -27.03 13.15
C SER A 344 7.55 -26.26 13.87
N VAL A 345 7.91 -25.13 13.32
CA VAL A 345 8.74 -24.09 13.91
C VAL A 345 7.97 -22.79 13.81
N GLN A 346 7.58 -22.24 14.94
CA GLN A 346 6.86 -20.98 14.99
C GLN A 346 7.82 -19.83 14.73
N VAL A 347 7.39 -18.88 13.90
CA VAL A 347 8.12 -17.68 13.54
C VAL A 347 7.23 -16.49 13.89
N ASP A 348 7.55 -15.89 15.02
CA ASP A 348 6.80 -14.74 15.52
C ASP A 348 7.30 -13.44 14.91
N GLU A 349 6.47 -12.41 14.97
CA GLU A 349 6.85 -11.04 14.59
C GLU A 349 8.04 -10.58 15.45
N PRO A 350 9.09 -9.98 14.86
CA PRO A 350 10.21 -9.45 15.63
C PRO A 350 9.76 -8.30 16.54
N ASN A 351 10.42 -8.12 17.65
CA ASN A 351 10.20 -6.94 18.49
C ASN A 351 10.74 -5.67 17.80
N LEU A 352 10.40 -4.49 18.31
CA LEU A 352 10.80 -3.22 17.70
C LEU A 352 12.32 -3.05 17.59
N SER A 353 13.09 -3.48 18.61
CA SER A 353 14.55 -3.41 18.60
C SER A 353 15.16 -4.32 17.52
N ASP A 354 14.68 -5.56 17.42
CA ASP A 354 15.18 -6.50 16.41
C ASP A 354 14.79 -6.01 14.99
N ALA A 355 13.61 -5.43 14.84
CA ALA A 355 13.18 -4.86 13.57
C ALA A 355 14.05 -3.66 13.13
N ILE A 356 14.47 -2.79 14.07
CA ILE A 356 15.42 -1.70 13.79
C ILE A 356 16.77 -2.27 13.36
N GLU A 357 17.29 -3.28 14.05
CA GLU A 357 18.55 -3.94 13.68
C GLU A 357 18.47 -4.60 12.29
N ILE A 358 17.33 -5.21 11.94
CA ILE A 358 17.09 -5.80 10.61
C ILE A 358 17.14 -4.70 9.53
N LEU A 359 16.43 -3.60 9.74
CA LEU A 359 16.41 -2.50 8.78
C LEU A 359 17.79 -1.82 8.65
N ASP A 360 18.51 -1.64 9.76
CA ASP A 360 19.87 -1.10 9.74
C ASP A 360 20.84 -1.99 8.94
N GLY A 361 20.69 -3.31 9.07
CA GLY A 361 21.46 -4.27 8.27
C GLY A 361 21.10 -4.28 6.77
N LEU A 362 19.90 -3.84 6.40
CA LEU A 362 19.45 -3.72 5.01
C LEU A 362 19.69 -2.34 4.42
N LYS A 363 19.88 -1.32 5.25
CA LYS A 363 20.01 0.10 4.93
C LYS A 363 20.94 0.35 3.74
N ASP A 364 22.18 -0.13 3.81
CA ASP A 364 23.22 0.12 2.79
C ASP A 364 22.76 -0.34 1.38
N ARG A 365 21.99 -1.43 1.29
CA ARG A 365 21.50 -1.95 0.01
C ARG A 365 20.41 -1.07 -0.59
N TYR A 366 19.49 -0.58 0.26
CA TYR A 366 18.45 0.35 -0.18
C TYR A 366 19.03 1.71 -0.54
N GLU A 367 20.02 2.18 0.21
CA GLU A 367 20.76 3.41 -0.11
C GLU A 367 21.41 3.35 -1.50
N VAL A 368 22.08 2.23 -1.80
CA VAL A 368 22.73 2.03 -3.12
C VAL A 368 21.68 1.90 -4.23
N HIS A 369 20.56 1.18 -3.95
CA HIS A 369 19.52 0.95 -4.96
C HIS A 369 18.82 2.25 -5.37
N HIS A 370 18.44 3.08 -4.39
CA HIS A 370 17.72 4.32 -4.63
C HIS A 370 18.64 5.52 -4.85
N GLY A 371 19.91 5.44 -4.45
CA GLY A 371 20.85 6.56 -4.49
C GLY A 371 20.53 7.64 -3.47
N VAL A 372 20.04 7.23 -2.31
CA VAL A 372 19.66 8.07 -1.16
C VAL A 372 20.46 7.66 0.08
N ARG A 373 20.34 8.41 1.15
CA ARG A 373 20.88 8.07 2.46
C ARG A 373 19.78 8.13 3.51
N PHE A 374 19.66 7.08 4.32
CA PHE A 374 18.73 7.05 5.45
C PHE A 374 19.46 7.48 6.74
N THR A 375 18.85 8.36 7.51
CA THR A 375 19.31 8.64 8.86
C THR A 375 18.95 7.51 9.81
N ASP A 376 19.69 7.34 10.90
CA ASP A 376 19.34 6.33 11.91
C ASP A 376 17.97 6.64 12.56
N GLN A 377 17.62 7.93 12.63
CA GLN A 377 16.29 8.38 13.07
C GLN A 377 15.21 7.95 12.09
N ALA A 378 15.44 8.07 10.77
CA ALA A 378 14.49 7.60 9.75
C ALA A 378 14.20 6.10 9.89
N ILE A 379 15.24 5.28 10.10
CA ILE A 379 15.10 3.83 10.29
C ILE A 379 14.28 3.53 11.55
N ALA A 380 14.62 4.15 12.68
CA ALA A 380 13.88 3.97 13.93
C ALA A 380 12.42 4.45 13.81
N SER A 381 12.20 5.59 13.16
CA SER A 381 10.86 6.13 12.91
C SER A 381 10.06 5.26 11.95
N ALA A 382 10.67 4.70 10.90
CA ALA A 382 10.01 3.77 9.98
C ALA A 382 9.44 2.55 10.73
N VAL A 383 10.21 1.94 11.64
CA VAL A 383 9.76 0.79 12.44
C VAL A 383 8.65 1.20 13.41
N ASN A 384 8.85 2.27 14.19
CA ASN A 384 7.89 2.71 15.18
C ASN A 384 6.57 3.18 14.56
N MET A 385 6.64 3.91 13.46
CA MET A 385 5.48 4.38 12.73
C MET A 385 4.75 3.24 12.02
N ALA A 386 5.50 2.31 11.39
CA ALA A 386 4.89 1.14 10.78
C ALA A 386 4.16 0.27 11.81
N ASP A 387 4.76 0.05 12.98
CA ASP A 387 4.11 -0.72 14.07
C ASP A 387 2.84 -0.06 14.55
N ARG A 388 2.87 1.25 14.75
CA ARG A 388 1.76 2.03 15.29
C ARG A 388 0.61 2.25 14.31
N TYR A 389 0.91 2.47 13.03
CA TYR A 389 -0.06 2.96 12.05
C TYR A 389 -0.45 1.92 10.99
N ILE A 390 0.35 0.87 10.77
CA ILE A 390 0.05 -0.20 9.82
C ILE A 390 -0.31 -1.47 10.59
N SER A 391 -1.62 -1.73 10.73
CA SER A 391 -2.14 -2.86 11.51
C SER A 391 -2.47 -4.11 10.70
N ASP A 392 -2.51 -4.02 9.36
CA ASP A 392 -2.86 -5.11 8.45
C ASP A 392 -1.66 -5.93 7.96
N ARG A 393 -0.45 -5.55 8.35
CA ARG A 393 0.82 -6.18 8.01
C ARG A 393 1.72 -6.32 9.23
N PHE A 394 2.76 -7.14 9.11
CA PHE A 394 3.66 -7.49 10.20
C PHE A 394 5.08 -6.97 9.97
N LEU A 395 5.81 -6.72 11.06
CA LEU A 395 7.23 -6.41 11.01
C LEU A 395 8.03 -7.68 10.62
N PRO A 396 9.16 -7.53 9.91
CA PRO A 396 9.78 -6.29 9.46
C PRO A 396 9.26 -5.77 8.11
N ASP A 397 8.46 -6.54 7.38
CA ASP A 397 8.04 -6.31 6.00
C ASP A 397 7.38 -4.93 5.80
N LYS A 398 6.41 -4.57 6.67
CA LYS A 398 5.74 -3.25 6.62
C LYS A 398 6.69 -2.06 6.79
N ALA A 399 7.78 -2.21 7.56
CA ALA A 399 8.78 -1.16 7.75
C ALA A 399 9.79 -1.14 6.59
N ILE A 400 10.12 -2.31 6.02
CA ILE A 400 10.94 -2.43 4.81
C ILE A 400 10.22 -1.76 3.63
N ASP A 401 8.95 -2.06 3.42
CA ASP A 401 8.15 -1.42 2.37
C ASP A 401 8.12 0.11 2.52
N LEU A 402 8.06 0.60 3.77
CA LEU A 402 8.01 2.04 4.04
C LEU A 402 9.33 2.74 3.66
N ILE A 403 10.48 2.15 3.97
CA ILE A 403 11.78 2.72 3.56
C ILE A 403 12.02 2.59 2.05
N ASP A 404 11.58 1.50 1.43
CA ASP A 404 11.68 1.28 -0.02
C ASP A 404 10.86 2.32 -0.80
N GLU A 405 9.61 2.57 -0.37
CA GLU A 405 8.75 3.60 -0.97
C GLU A 405 9.30 5.01 -0.75
N ALA A 406 9.83 5.32 0.45
CA ALA A 406 10.45 6.60 0.73
C ALA A 406 11.67 6.84 -0.20
N GLY A 407 12.53 5.83 -0.37
CA GLY A 407 13.65 5.86 -1.30
C GLY A 407 13.21 6.06 -2.76
N SER A 408 12.19 5.33 -3.17
CA SER A 408 11.63 5.42 -4.51
C SER A 408 11.03 6.80 -4.80
N ARG A 409 10.27 7.34 -3.85
CA ARG A 409 9.63 8.65 -3.94
C ARG A 409 10.68 9.76 -4.09
N MET A 410 11.69 9.79 -3.24
CA MET A 410 12.78 10.77 -3.32
C MET A 410 13.48 10.72 -4.68
N ARG A 411 13.68 9.54 -5.25
CA ARG A 411 14.26 9.38 -6.58
C ARG A 411 13.39 9.97 -7.70
N VAL A 412 12.06 9.89 -7.61
CA VAL A 412 11.12 10.44 -8.60
C VAL A 412 11.08 11.97 -8.57
N TYR A 413 11.15 12.56 -7.37
CA TYR A 413 11.14 14.02 -7.21
C TYR A 413 12.47 14.70 -7.52
N LYS A 414 13.52 13.92 -7.76
CA LYS A 414 14.85 14.45 -8.09
C LYS A 414 14.83 15.20 -9.41
N LYS A 415 15.20 16.47 -9.37
CA LYS A 415 15.66 17.18 -10.58
C LYS A 415 16.92 16.47 -11.09
N PRO A 416 17.06 16.23 -12.41
CA PRO A 416 18.30 15.66 -12.93
C PRO A 416 19.47 16.53 -12.53
N LEU A 417 20.43 15.93 -11.84
CA LEU A 417 21.70 16.58 -11.48
C LEU A 417 22.49 16.87 -12.77
N GLU A 418 22.97 18.10 -12.95
CA GLU A 418 23.73 18.51 -14.14
C GLU A 418 25.16 18.90 -13.74
N GLY A 419 26.11 18.70 -14.68
CA GLY A 419 27.49 19.14 -14.51
C GLY A 419 28.26 18.44 -13.37
N GLU A 420 28.97 19.20 -12.56
CA GLU A 420 29.83 18.71 -11.47
C GLU A 420 29.08 17.93 -10.39
N GLN A 421 27.84 18.30 -10.10
CA GLN A 421 26.99 17.60 -9.13
C GLN A 421 26.76 16.14 -9.53
N LYS A 422 26.59 15.87 -10.82
CA LYS A 422 26.43 14.51 -11.34
C LYS A 422 27.71 13.70 -11.18
N GLU A 423 28.87 14.30 -11.43
CA GLU A 423 30.16 13.62 -11.29
C GLU A 423 30.42 13.23 -9.83
N PHE A 424 30.10 14.10 -8.86
CA PHE A 424 30.21 13.80 -7.43
C PHE A 424 29.24 12.70 -7.00
N SER A 425 28.00 12.75 -7.43
CA SER A 425 27.00 11.70 -7.17
C SER A 425 27.45 10.33 -7.71
N ASP A 426 27.98 10.29 -8.94
CA ASP A 426 28.50 9.07 -9.56
C ASP A 426 29.77 8.54 -8.84
N LYS A 427 30.64 9.44 -8.36
CA LYS A 427 31.80 9.06 -7.54
C LYS A 427 31.40 8.46 -6.19
N LEU A 428 30.48 9.09 -5.48
CA LEU A 428 29.94 8.58 -4.20
C LEU A 428 29.29 7.21 -4.37
N LYS A 429 28.49 7.04 -5.41
CA LYS A 429 27.87 5.75 -5.73
C LYS A 429 28.89 4.65 -5.97
N ASN A 430 29.91 4.92 -6.78
CA ASN A 430 30.98 3.95 -7.06
C ASN A 430 31.78 3.58 -5.81
N LEU A 431 32.09 4.55 -4.93
CA LEU A 431 32.79 4.28 -3.68
C LEU A 431 31.95 3.42 -2.72
N ARG A 432 30.64 3.65 -2.67
CA ARG A 432 29.70 2.83 -1.87
C ARG A 432 29.58 1.41 -2.37
N GLU A 433 29.44 1.21 -3.68
CA GLU A 433 29.46 -0.14 -4.29
C GLU A 433 30.76 -0.88 -3.94
N GLN A 434 31.92 -0.22 -4.08
CA GLN A 434 33.20 -0.80 -3.71
C GLN A 434 33.34 -1.08 -2.20
N LYS A 435 32.78 -0.25 -1.34
CA LYS A 435 32.75 -0.47 0.11
C LYS A 435 31.95 -1.72 0.45
N ILE A 436 30.77 -1.87 -0.14
CA ILE A 436 29.92 -3.05 0.05
C ILE A 436 30.62 -4.33 -0.44
N ASP A 437 31.24 -4.30 -1.63
CA ASP A 437 32.01 -5.44 -2.15
C ASP A 437 33.19 -5.80 -1.24
N ALA A 438 33.87 -4.80 -0.67
CA ALA A 438 34.97 -5.00 0.27
C ALA A 438 34.50 -5.62 1.60
N VAL A 439 33.35 -5.20 2.12
CA VAL A 439 32.72 -5.79 3.33
C VAL A 439 32.31 -7.24 3.06
N HIS A 440 31.65 -7.50 1.94
CA HIS A 440 31.27 -8.86 1.55
C HIS A 440 32.46 -9.80 1.36
N SER A 441 33.56 -9.25 0.87
CA SER A 441 34.83 -9.99 0.72
C SER A 441 35.63 -10.09 2.01
N GLN A 442 35.10 -9.61 3.16
CA GLN A 442 35.76 -9.56 4.48
C GLN A 442 37.07 -8.76 4.49
N LEU A 443 37.25 -7.84 3.54
CA LEU A 443 38.43 -6.99 3.42
C LEU A 443 38.21 -5.68 4.20
N TYR A 444 38.11 -5.77 5.52
CA TYR A 444 37.72 -4.67 6.40
C TYR A 444 38.69 -3.47 6.34
N GLU A 445 40.02 -3.70 6.15
CA GLU A 445 40.99 -2.61 5.97
C GLU A 445 40.70 -1.82 4.68
N LYS A 446 40.35 -2.51 3.60
CA LYS A 446 40.00 -1.86 2.34
C LYS A 446 38.67 -1.11 2.45
N ALA A 447 37.68 -1.68 3.15
CA ALA A 447 36.41 -1.01 3.42
C ALA A 447 36.60 0.28 4.26
N ALA A 448 37.52 0.26 5.22
CA ALA A 448 37.87 1.44 6.00
C ALA A 448 38.54 2.54 5.14
N GLN A 449 39.49 2.16 4.25
CA GLN A 449 40.10 3.10 3.32
C GLN A 449 39.09 3.75 2.36
N ILE A 450 38.14 2.98 1.87
CA ILE A 450 37.08 3.48 0.98
C ILE A 450 36.13 4.42 1.74
N ARG A 451 35.81 4.13 2.99
CA ARG A 451 35.06 5.04 3.86
C ARG A 451 35.74 6.37 4.07
N ASP A 452 37.08 6.35 4.26
CA ASP A 452 37.84 7.57 4.41
C ASP A 452 37.88 8.39 3.09
N GLN A 453 37.88 7.71 1.94
CA GLN A 453 37.74 8.36 0.62
C GLN A 453 36.35 8.94 0.41
N GLU A 454 35.29 8.21 0.82
CA GLU A 454 33.90 8.72 0.80
C GLU A 454 33.78 10.02 1.60
N LYS A 455 34.39 10.07 2.80
CA LYS A 455 34.37 11.25 3.64
C LYS A 455 35.11 12.45 3.00
N LEU A 456 36.25 12.21 2.34
CA LEU A 456 36.95 13.26 1.63
C LEU A 456 36.15 13.87 0.49
N VAL A 457 35.41 13.05 -0.26
CA VAL A 457 34.53 13.53 -1.34
C VAL A 457 33.38 14.36 -0.76
N ILE A 458 32.82 13.95 0.38
CA ILE A 458 31.75 14.72 1.07
C ILE A 458 32.31 16.07 1.55
N ASP A 459 33.47 16.07 2.18
CA ASP A 459 34.14 17.30 2.63
C ASP A 459 34.50 18.23 1.44
N GLU A 460 34.81 17.66 0.26
CA GLU A 460 35.03 18.41 -0.99
C GLU A 460 33.77 19.07 -1.50
N ILE A 461 32.64 18.36 -1.47
CA ILE A 461 31.30 18.88 -1.84
C ILE A 461 30.91 20.04 -0.91
N ASP A 462 31.05 19.86 0.40
CA ASP A 462 30.71 20.88 1.40
C ASP A 462 31.58 22.13 1.32
N SER A 463 32.79 22.04 0.71
CA SER A 463 33.69 23.16 0.50
C SER A 463 33.36 24.00 -0.74
N LEU A 464 32.49 23.53 -1.63
CA LEU A 464 32.06 24.23 -2.84
C LEU A 464 31.01 25.28 -2.50
N GLU A 465 31.25 26.54 -2.79
CA GLU A 465 30.29 27.63 -2.57
C GLU A 465 29.00 27.39 -3.37
N GLY A 466 27.87 27.21 -2.67
CA GLY A 466 26.55 27.07 -3.27
C GLY A 466 26.08 25.64 -3.57
N VAL A 467 26.84 24.61 -3.20
CA VAL A 467 26.44 23.21 -3.30
C VAL A 467 26.49 22.61 -1.90
N SER A 468 25.35 22.20 -1.38
CA SER A 468 25.29 21.46 -0.11
C SER A 468 25.41 19.96 -0.38
N SER A 469 26.15 19.24 0.46
CA SER A 469 26.19 17.77 0.42
C SER A 469 24.78 17.15 0.48
N SER A 470 23.83 17.82 1.16
CA SER A 470 22.41 17.44 1.21
C SER A 470 21.69 17.60 -0.13
N GLU A 471 22.15 18.47 -1.04
CA GLU A 471 21.58 18.61 -2.40
C GLU A 471 22.13 17.56 -3.37
N VAL A 472 23.37 17.12 -3.15
CA VAL A 472 24.01 16.04 -3.93
C VAL A 472 23.62 14.68 -3.36
N GLU A 473 23.59 14.56 -2.04
CA GLU A 473 23.09 13.41 -1.30
C GLU A 473 21.64 13.64 -0.88
N MET A 474 20.74 12.83 -1.36
CA MET A 474 19.39 12.82 -0.84
C MET A 474 19.34 12.11 0.49
N VAL A 475 19.14 12.87 1.53
CA VAL A 475 18.97 12.35 2.89
C VAL A 475 17.48 12.19 3.16
N ILE A 476 17.09 11.00 3.59
CA ILE A 476 15.75 10.69 4.06
C ILE A 476 15.78 10.70 5.57
N ASP A 477 14.99 11.54 6.17
CA ASP A 477 14.81 11.66 7.61
C ASP A 477 13.41 11.19 8.07
N GLU A 478 13.03 11.57 9.27
CA GLU A 478 11.72 11.20 9.85
C GLU A 478 10.55 11.83 9.09
N GLU A 479 10.73 13.02 8.50
CA GLU A 479 9.63 13.74 7.81
C GLU A 479 9.23 13.02 6.53
N GLU A 480 10.19 12.57 5.72
CA GLU A 480 9.89 11.84 4.48
C GLU A 480 9.23 10.49 4.77
N ILE A 481 9.66 9.79 5.83
CA ILE A 481 9.00 8.55 6.26
C ILE A 481 7.56 8.83 6.68
N ALA A 482 7.34 9.88 7.47
CA ALA A 482 6.01 10.29 7.90
C ALA A 482 5.11 10.68 6.71
N GLU A 483 5.69 11.29 5.69
CA GLU A 483 4.98 11.68 4.46
C GLU A 483 4.48 10.49 3.65
N VAL A 484 5.31 9.47 3.48
CA VAL A 484 4.92 8.23 2.81
C VAL A 484 3.83 7.52 3.60
N LEU A 485 3.98 7.44 4.91
CA LEU A 485 2.98 6.82 5.77
C LEU A 485 1.66 7.57 5.74
N ALA A 486 1.70 8.91 5.72
CA ALA A 486 0.49 9.73 5.57
C ALA A 486 -0.23 9.45 4.25
N GLN A 487 0.51 9.26 3.17
CA GLN A 487 -0.06 8.92 1.87
C GLN A 487 -0.71 7.52 1.86
N TRP A 488 -0.12 6.54 2.55
CA TRP A 488 -0.67 5.18 2.63
C TRP A 488 -1.91 5.09 3.51
N THR A 489 -1.86 5.75 4.67
CA THR A 489 -2.89 5.64 5.70
C THR A 489 -3.97 6.71 5.59
N GLY A 490 -3.71 7.78 4.84
CA GLY A 490 -4.57 8.97 4.80
C GLY A 490 -4.47 9.84 6.05
N ILE A 491 -3.56 9.54 6.99
CA ILE A 491 -3.39 10.26 8.25
C ILE A 491 -2.35 11.35 8.05
N PRO A 492 -2.61 12.60 8.44
CA PRO A 492 -1.62 13.68 8.36
C PRO A 492 -0.52 13.50 9.42
N VAL A 493 0.40 12.53 9.21
CA VAL A 493 1.44 12.14 10.18
C VAL A 493 2.49 13.25 10.40
N HIS A 494 2.71 14.13 9.41
CA HIS A 494 3.65 15.27 9.55
C HIS A 494 3.32 16.26 10.64
N ARG A 495 2.09 16.24 11.14
CA ARG A 495 1.61 17.19 12.14
C ARG A 495 1.78 16.69 13.58
N LEU A 496 2.44 15.52 13.77
CA LEU A 496 2.44 14.81 15.06
C LEU A 496 3.57 15.23 16.02
N THR A 497 4.56 16.03 15.61
CA THR A 497 5.74 16.24 16.47
C THR A 497 5.67 17.45 17.39
N GLN A 498 5.65 18.67 16.90
CA GLN A 498 5.61 19.87 17.77
C GLN A 498 4.31 20.68 17.60
N GLU A 499 3.78 20.74 16.38
CA GLU A 499 2.53 21.45 16.11
C GLU A 499 1.29 20.74 16.70
N GLU A 500 1.32 19.40 16.82
CA GLU A 500 0.18 18.66 17.41
C GLU A 500 -0.02 18.99 18.89
N THR A 501 1.07 19.16 19.64
CA THR A 501 0.95 19.57 21.05
C THR A 501 0.29 20.95 21.18
N ALA A 502 0.67 21.90 20.32
CA ALA A 502 0.06 23.24 20.30
C ALA A 502 -1.44 23.16 19.87
N ARG A 503 -1.74 22.39 18.82
CA ARG A 503 -3.13 22.16 18.37
C ARG A 503 -4.00 21.49 19.44
N LEU A 504 -3.48 20.47 20.12
CA LEU A 504 -4.21 19.82 21.22
C LEU A 504 -4.50 20.76 22.40
N LEU A 505 -3.63 21.75 22.65
CA LEU A 505 -3.88 22.78 23.65
C LEU A 505 -4.98 23.76 23.21
N GLU A 506 -5.12 23.99 21.91
CA GLU A 506 -6.15 24.86 21.33
C GLU A 506 -7.43 24.12 20.91
N MET A 507 -7.50 22.80 21.16
CA MET A 507 -8.59 21.93 20.74
C MET A 507 -9.98 22.47 21.13
N GLU A 508 -10.13 23.04 22.33
CA GLU A 508 -11.40 23.61 22.81
C GLU A 508 -11.84 24.75 21.90
N LYS A 509 -10.93 25.66 21.54
CA LYS A 509 -11.23 26.78 20.63
C LYS A 509 -11.62 26.32 19.23
N GLU A 510 -10.93 25.31 18.71
CA GLU A 510 -11.23 24.78 17.38
C GLU A 510 -12.60 24.08 17.34
N LEU A 511 -12.94 23.32 18.37
CA LEU A 511 -14.25 22.68 18.49
C LEU A 511 -15.37 23.72 18.64
N HIS A 512 -15.13 24.82 19.36
CA HIS A 512 -16.11 25.90 19.51
C HIS A 512 -16.39 26.69 18.21
N LYS A 513 -15.54 26.59 17.17
CA LYS A 513 -15.88 27.17 15.87
C LYS A 513 -17.08 26.48 15.20
N ARG A 514 -17.37 25.24 15.55
CA ARG A 514 -18.51 24.47 15.03
C ARG A 514 -19.60 24.17 16.03
N ILE A 515 -19.26 24.18 17.32
CA ILE A 515 -20.17 23.79 18.40
C ILE A 515 -20.36 25.00 19.29
N ILE A 516 -21.57 25.50 19.30
CA ILE A 516 -21.97 26.62 20.14
C ILE A 516 -22.44 26.11 21.50
N GLY A 517 -22.07 26.83 22.57
CA GLY A 517 -22.32 26.42 23.94
C GLY A 517 -21.58 25.13 24.31
N GLN A 518 -22.08 24.37 25.25
CA GLN A 518 -21.56 23.04 25.65
C GLN A 518 -20.11 23.08 26.18
N GLU A 519 -19.66 24.17 26.81
CA GLU A 519 -18.26 24.39 27.24
C GLU A 519 -17.75 23.25 28.11
N GLU A 520 -18.59 22.77 29.07
CA GLU A 520 -18.21 21.70 29.99
C GLU A 520 -18.03 20.36 29.26
N ALA A 521 -18.89 20.09 28.27
CA ALA A 521 -18.81 18.87 27.44
C ALA A 521 -17.54 18.89 26.58
N ILE A 522 -17.25 19.99 25.91
CA ILE A 522 -16.08 20.18 25.05
C ILE A 522 -14.81 20.12 25.90
N SER A 523 -14.77 20.77 27.04
CA SER A 523 -13.62 20.72 27.96
C SER A 523 -13.35 19.30 28.48
N ALA A 524 -14.39 18.53 28.80
CA ALA A 524 -14.26 17.15 29.26
C ALA A 524 -13.71 16.24 28.15
N VAL A 525 -14.24 16.35 26.92
CA VAL A 525 -13.71 15.62 25.74
C VAL A 525 -12.24 15.97 25.51
N SER A 526 -11.91 17.25 25.46
CA SER A 526 -10.57 17.74 25.18
C SER A 526 -9.56 17.29 26.24
N LYS A 527 -9.92 17.31 27.52
CA LYS A 527 -9.07 16.77 28.60
C LYS A 527 -8.82 15.27 28.47
N ALA A 528 -9.84 14.51 28.14
CA ALA A 528 -9.72 13.05 27.98
C ALA A 528 -8.83 12.69 26.79
N ILE A 529 -8.99 13.38 25.65
CA ILE A 529 -8.16 13.19 24.46
C ILE A 529 -6.70 13.58 24.74
N ARG A 530 -6.46 14.74 25.37
CA ARG A 530 -5.10 15.16 25.77
C ARG A 530 -4.44 14.14 26.69
N ARG A 531 -5.16 13.58 27.69
CA ARG A 531 -4.64 12.52 28.55
C ARG A 531 -4.21 11.27 27.79
N THR A 532 -4.97 10.87 26.78
CA THR A 532 -4.63 9.71 25.95
C THR A 532 -3.42 9.98 25.05
N ARG A 533 -3.37 11.15 24.41
CA ARG A 533 -2.29 11.53 23.51
C ARG A 533 -0.96 11.80 24.23
N SER A 534 -1.00 12.17 25.51
CA SER A 534 0.21 12.32 26.34
C SER A 534 0.82 10.99 26.81
N GLY A 535 0.28 9.83 26.39
CA GLY A 535 0.81 8.51 26.75
C GLY A 535 0.46 8.04 28.17
N LEU A 536 -0.40 8.75 28.90
CA LEU A 536 -0.78 8.40 30.28
C LEU A 536 -1.90 7.35 30.35
N LYS A 537 -2.39 6.85 29.22
CA LYS A 537 -3.43 5.82 29.13
C LYS A 537 -2.83 4.47 28.76
N ASP A 538 -3.51 3.38 29.14
CA ASP A 538 -3.17 2.02 28.73
C ASP A 538 -3.18 1.90 27.20
N PRO A 539 -2.05 1.54 26.56
CA PRO A 539 -1.93 1.47 25.10
C PRO A 539 -2.81 0.36 24.47
N LYS A 540 -3.36 -0.53 25.29
CA LYS A 540 -4.27 -1.58 24.80
C LYS A 540 -5.69 -1.10 24.55
N ARG A 541 -6.09 0.04 25.12
CA ARG A 541 -7.47 0.55 25.01
C ARG A 541 -7.63 1.51 23.83
N PRO A 542 -8.87 1.73 23.34
CA PRO A 542 -9.16 2.74 22.33
C PRO A 542 -8.65 4.14 22.73
N SER A 543 -8.35 4.99 21.76
CA SER A 543 -7.85 6.36 21.98
C SER A 543 -8.80 7.24 22.81
N GLY A 544 -10.10 6.93 22.84
CA GLY A 544 -11.10 7.57 23.69
C GLY A 544 -12.37 6.74 23.68
N SER A 545 -13.09 6.75 24.80
CA SER A 545 -14.40 6.12 24.91
C SER A 545 -15.35 7.00 25.72
N PHE A 546 -16.41 7.46 25.07
CA PHE A 546 -17.32 8.46 25.61
C PHE A 546 -18.77 8.03 25.51
N ILE A 547 -19.58 8.40 26.52
CA ILE A 547 -21.03 8.41 26.41
C ILE A 547 -21.51 9.87 26.43
N PHE A 548 -22.18 10.27 25.35
CA PHE A 548 -22.81 11.56 25.18
C PHE A 548 -24.30 11.46 25.55
N LEU A 549 -24.69 12.17 26.56
CA LEU A 549 -26.04 12.15 27.13
C LEU A 549 -26.68 13.53 26.98
N GLY A 550 -27.96 13.57 26.68
CA GLY A 550 -28.66 14.84 26.52
C GLY A 550 -29.86 14.74 25.59
N PRO A 551 -30.70 15.78 25.54
CA PRO A 551 -31.85 15.84 24.64
C PRO A 551 -31.49 15.68 23.18
N SER A 552 -32.47 15.48 22.32
CA SER A 552 -32.24 15.44 20.86
C SER A 552 -31.89 16.86 20.36
N GLY A 553 -31.02 16.99 19.40
CA GLY A 553 -30.71 18.24 18.72
C GLY A 553 -29.84 19.24 19.48
N VAL A 554 -29.10 18.81 20.53
CA VAL A 554 -28.18 19.65 21.31
C VAL A 554 -26.73 19.63 20.84
N GLY A 555 -26.41 18.92 19.73
CA GLY A 555 -25.10 18.94 19.15
C GLY A 555 -24.26 17.66 19.35
N LYS A 556 -24.77 16.56 19.94
CA LYS A 556 -24.03 15.32 20.22
C LYS A 556 -23.36 14.74 18.97
N THR A 557 -24.10 14.56 17.88
CA THR A 557 -23.59 14.04 16.60
C THR A 557 -22.64 15.04 15.94
N GLU A 558 -22.90 16.35 16.05
CA GLU A 558 -22.04 17.39 15.49
C GLU A 558 -20.68 17.43 16.20
N THR A 559 -20.68 17.22 17.53
CA THR A 559 -19.43 17.09 18.30
C THR A 559 -18.60 15.90 17.83
N ALA A 560 -19.22 14.77 17.50
CA ALA A 560 -18.50 13.61 16.95
C ALA A 560 -17.89 13.91 15.58
N LYS A 561 -18.59 14.65 14.72
CA LYS A 561 -18.08 15.11 13.42
C LYS A 561 -16.91 16.09 13.55
N ALA A 562 -17.08 17.11 14.39
CA ALA A 562 -16.04 18.08 14.67
C ALA A 562 -14.77 17.42 15.24
N LEU A 563 -14.97 16.40 16.09
CA LEU A 563 -13.87 15.62 16.65
C LEU A 563 -13.16 14.77 15.58
N ALA A 564 -13.90 14.17 14.64
CA ALA A 564 -13.32 13.43 13.53
C ALA A 564 -12.47 14.33 12.63
N GLU A 565 -12.99 15.50 12.25
CA GLU A 565 -12.27 16.50 11.47
C GLU A 565 -11.03 17.02 12.20
N PHE A 566 -11.14 17.32 13.49
CA PHE A 566 -10.01 17.81 14.28
C PHE A 566 -8.89 16.77 14.43
N LEU A 567 -9.23 15.52 14.77
CA LEU A 567 -8.25 14.46 15.07
C LEU A 567 -7.65 13.83 13.80
N PHE A 568 -8.46 13.67 12.75
CA PHE A 568 -8.09 12.88 11.58
C PHE A 568 -8.12 13.70 10.27
N GLY A 569 -8.48 14.98 10.35
CA GLY A 569 -8.40 15.93 9.23
C GLY A 569 -9.58 15.89 8.27
N ASP A 570 -10.53 14.96 8.42
CA ASP A 570 -11.67 14.78 7.53
C ASP A 570 -12.91 14.33 8.33
N GLU A 571 -14.07 14.90 8.01
CA GLU A 571 -15.37 14.44 8.53
C GLU A 571 -15.70 13.00 8.12
N ASP A 572 -15.23 12.56 6.96
CA ASP A 572 -15.44 11.21 6.46
C ASP A 572 -14.73 10.12 7.30
N SER A 573 -13.85 10.54 8.23
CA SER A 573 -13.28 9.65 9.24
C SER A 573 -14.24 9.30 10.37
N LEU A 574 -15.53 9.70 10.26
CA LEU A 574 -16.61 9.30 11.15
C LEU A 574 -17.31 8.04 10.62
N ILE A 575 -17.29 6.97 11.42
CA ILE A 575 -18.07 5.74 11.20
C ILE A 575 -19.32 5.85 12.06
N GLN A 576 -20.47 6.13 11.44
CA GLN A 576 -21.74 6.25 12.17
C GLN A 576 -22.57 4.98 12.01
N ILE A 577 -23.02 4.43 13.15
CA ILE A 577 -23.87 3.23 13.23
C ILE A 577 -25.06 3.57 14.12
N ASP A 578 -26.26 3.45 13.56
CA ASP A 578 -27.53 3.62 14.31
C ASP A 578 -27.89 2.33 15.03
N MET A 579 -27.89 2.37 16.35
CA MET A 579 -28.19 1.21 17.20
C MET A 579 -29.65 0.80 17.16
N SER A 580 -30.54 1.61 16.60
CA SER A 580 -31.93 1.22 16.36
C SER A 580 -32.09 0.10 15.32
N GLU A 581 -31.10 -0.11 14.46
CA GLU A 581 -31.06 -1.24 13.54
C GLU A 581 -30.64 -2.57 14.22
N TYR A 582 -30.14 -2.50 15.45
CA TYR A 582 -29.56 -3.64 16.20
C TYR A 582 -30.34 -3.99 17.45
N MET A 583 -31.67 -3.83 17.38
CA MET A 583 -32.60 -4.17 18.48
C MET A 583 -32.77 -5.66 18.70
N GLU A 584 -32.58 -6.44 17.65
CA GLU A 584 -32.81 -7.89 17.67
C GLU A 584 -31.51 -8.69 17.72
N LYS A 585 -31.54 -9.84 18.41
CA LYS A 585 -30.34 -10.68 18.60
C LYS A 585 -29.65 -11.07 17.29
N HIS A 586 -30.41 -11.36 16.23
CA HIS A 586 -29.84 -11.78 14.95
C HIS A 586 -29.20 -10.65 14.17
N THR A 587 -29.56 -9.39 14.45
CA THR A 587 -28.94 -8.23 13.80
C THR A 587 -27.55 -7.92 14.39
N VAL A 588 -27.25 -8.37 15.62
CA VAL A 588 -25.94 -8.17 16.25
C VAL A 588 -24.82 -8.83 15.45
N SER A 589 -25.09 -9.96 14.81
CA SER A 589 -24.10 -10.63 13.95
C SER A 589 -23.69 -9.78 12.73
N ARG A 590 -24.51 -8.84 12.27
CA ARG A 590 -24.15 -7.91 11.20
C ARG A 590 -23.02 -6.93 11.60
N LEU A 591 -22.85 -6.68 12.90
CA LEU A 591 -21.75 -5.82 13.37
C LEU A 591 -20.38 -6.52 13.26
N ILE A 592 -20.35 -7.82 13.58
CA ILE A 592 -19.11 -8.62 13.69
C ILE A 592 -18.91 -9.52 12.47
N GLY A 593 -19.99 -9.81 11.74
CA GLY A 593 -20.06 -10.78 10.65
C GLY A 593 -20.90 -11.99 11.03
N SER A 594 -21.43 -12.68 10.01
CA SER A 594 -22.24 -13.89 10.18
C SER A 594 -21.36 -15.13 10.42
N PRO A 595 -21.73 -16.05 11.31
CA PRO A 595 -21.01 -17.31 11.50
C PRO A 595 -20.99 -18.16 10.21
N PRO A 596 -20.01 -19.09 10.08
CA PRO A 596 -19.93 -19.99 8.94
C PRO A 596 -21.24 -20.75 8.69
N GLY A 597 -21.71 -20.74 7.45
CA GLY A 597 -22.94 -21.42 7.05
C GLY A 597 -24.22 -20.57 7.08
N TYR A 598 -24.15 -19.32 7.50
CA TYR A 598 -25.27 -18.38 7.42
C TYR A 598 -25.11 -17.44 6.21
N VAL A 599 -26.26 -16.93 5.72
CA VAL A 599 -26.29 -15.94 4.62
C VAL A 599 -25.55 -14.67 5.07
N GLY A 600 -24.63 -14.15 4.22
CA GLY A 600 -23.81 -12.96 4.53
C GLY A 600 -22.48 -13.26 5.21
N TYR A 601 -22.03 -14.52 5.27
CA TYR A 601 -20.70 -14.86 5.82
C TYR A 601 -19.55 -14.19 5.06
N ASP A 602 -19.67 -14.07 3.74
CA ASP A 602 -18.63 -13.46 2.88
C ASP A 602 -18.61 -11.92 2.92
N GLU A 603 -19.66 -11.28 3.44
CA GLU A 603 -19.79 -9.81 3.46
C GLU A 603 -19.00 -9.14 4.60
N GLY A 604 -18.53 -9.92 5.60
CA GLY A 604 -17.88 -9.37 6.79
C GLY A 604 -18.82 -8.59 7.72
N GLY A 605 -18.32 -8.13 8.86
CA GLY A 605 -19.13 -7.32 9.79
C GLY A 605 -19.07 -5.81 9.46
N GLN A 606 -20.19 -5.12 9.56
CA GLN A 606 -20.27 -3.69 9.24
C GLN A 606 -19.29 -2.84 10.07
N LEU A 607 -19.22 -3.08 11.36
CA LEU A 607 -18.30 -2.36 12.25
C LEU A 607 -16.84 -2.80 12.02
N THR A 608 -16.59 -4.09 11.94
CA THR A 608 -15.24 -4.64 11.80
C THR A 608 -14.62 -4.27 10.45
N GLU A 609 -15.36 -4.35 9.35
CA GLU A 609 -14.88 -3.97 8.02
C GLU A 609 -14.69 -2.44 7.90
N ALA A 610 -15.59 -1.63 8.48
CA ALA A 610 -15.45 -0.18 8.45
C ALA A 610 -14.18 0.27 9.18
N VAL A 611 -13.92 -0.27 10.39
CA VAL A 611 -12.73 0.08 11.17
C VAL A 611 -11.47 -0.50 10.54
N ARG A 612 -11.52 -1.70 9.94
CA ARG A 612 -10.38 -2.27 9.21
C ARG A 612 -9.95 -1.40 8.03
N ARG A 613 -10.93 -0.79 7.32
CA ARG A 613 -10.65 0.14 6.22
C ARG A 613 -10.20 1.52 6.69
N LYS A 614 -10.69 1.98 7.84
CA LYS A 614 -10.37 3.27 8.44
C LYS A 614 -9.98 3.08 9.92
N PRO A 615 -8.77 2.60 10.22
CA PRO A 615 -8.34 2.31 11.59
C PRO A 615 -8.20 3.56 12.45
N PHE A 616 -8.06 4.73 11.83
CA PHE A 616 -8.05 6.04 12.47
C PHE A 616 -9.38 6.73 12.20
N SER A 617 -10.34 6.51 13.09
CA SER A 617 -11.71 7.01 12.92
C SER A 617 -12.39 7.27 14.24
N VAL A 618 -13.42 8.11 14.20
CA VAL A 618 -14.40 8.22 15.28
C VAL A 618 -15.54 7.25 14.99
N VAL A 619 -15.76 6.31 15.88
CA VAL A 619 -16.89 5.37 15.79
C VAL A 619 -18.03 5.93 16.63
N LEU A 620 -19.09 6.38 15.98
CA LEU A 620 -20.30 6.88 16.61
C LEU A 620 -21.39 5.80 16.62
N LEU A 621 -21.74 5.35 17.81
CA LEU A 621 -22.85 4.44 18.05
C LEU A 621 -24.04 5.29 18.54
N ASP A 622 -24.99 5.54 17.66
CA ASP A 622 -26.12 6.44 17.93
C ASP A 622 -27.27 5.67 18.60
N GLU A 623 -27.91 6.29 19.61
CA GLU A 623 -29.06 5.75 20.35
C GLU A 623 -28.79 4.37 20.99
N VAL A 624 -27.68 4.23 21.73
CA VAL A 624 -27.23 2.94 22.31
C VAL A 624 -28.25 2.28 23.24
N GLU A 625 -29.17 3.03 23.81
CA GLU A 625 -30.28 2.51 24.62
C GLU A 625 -31.22 1.61 23.84
N LYS A 626 -31.24 1.67 22.51
CA LYS A 626 -32.09 0.83 21.69
C LYS A 626 -31.44 -0.51 21.31
N ALA A 627 -30.14 -0.62 21.53
CA ALA A 627 -29.38 -1.81 21.15
C ALA A 627 -29.75 -3.05 21.96
N HIS A 628 -29.67 -4.22 21.33
CA HIS A 628 -29.79 -5.49 22.04
C HIS A 628 -28.65 -5.66 23.06
N PRO A 629 -28.90 -6.25 24.24
CA PRO A 629 -27.88 -6.43 25.28
C PRO A 629 -26.60 -7.14 24.84
N ASP A 630 -26.64 -8.00 23.83
CA ASP A 630 -25.46 -8.69 23.29
C ASP A 630 -24.47 -7.72 22.59
N VAL A 631 -24.94 -6.56 22.10
CA VAL A 631 -24.06 -5.49 21.56
C VAL A 631 -23.10 -5.01 22.64
N PHE A 632 -23.55 -4.84 23.87
CA PHE A 632 -22.69 -4.38 24.96
C PHE A 632 -21.60 -5.39 25.32
N ASN A 633 -21.87 -6.67 25.17
CA ASN A 633 -20.83 -7.72 25.35
C ASN A 633 -19.71 -7.62 24.30
N THR A 634 -20.07 -7.28 23.08
CA THR A 634 -19.11 -7.00 22.01
C THR A 634 -18.31 -5.72 22.27
N LEU A 635 -18.99 -4.66 22.69
CA LEU A 635 -18.33 -3.39 23.02
C LEU A 635 -17.39 -3.51 24.24
N LEU A 636 -17.69 -4.39 25.21
CA LEU A 636 -16.80 -4.66 26.33
C LEU A 636 -15.42 -5.15 25.85
N GLN A 637 -15.37 -6.02 24.84
CA GLN A 637 -14.10 -6.52 24.28
C GLN A 637 -13.30 -5.37 23.64
N ILE A 638 -13.99 -4.46 22.93
CA ILE A 638 -13.35 -3.29 22.31
C ILE A 638 -12.80 -2.35 23.39
N LEU A 639 -13.60 -2.04 24.40
CA LEU A 639 -13.25 -1.07 25.45
C LEU A 639 -12.14 -1.59 26.40
N GLU A 640 -11.97 -2.90 26.54
CA GLU A 640 -10.97 -3.51 27.42
C GLU A 640 -9.67 -3.82 26.68
N ASP A 641 -9.78 -4.57 25.59
CA ASP A 641 -8.64 -5.11 24.83
C ASP A 641 -8.27 -4.25 23.61
N GLY A 642 -9.08 -3.25 23.23
CA GLY A 642 -8.89 -2.43 22.03
C GLY A 642 -8.94 -3.23 20.73
N ARG A 643 -9.56 -4.41 20.76
CA ARG A 643 -9.66 -5.29 19.60
C ARG A 643 -11.00 -6.02 19.55
N LEU A 644 -11.40 -6.41 18.37
CA LEU A 644 -12.59 -7.23 18.15
C LEU A 644 -12.28 -8.34 17.15
N THR A 645 -12.61 -9.57 17.49
CA THR A 645 -12.47 -10.71 16.56
C THR A 645 -13.75 -10.83 15.72
N ASP A 646 -13.62 -10.78 14.39
CA ASP A 646 -14.73 -10.97 13.48
C ASP A 646 -15.19 -12.45 13.41
N ALA A 647 -16.28 -12.70 12.71
CA ALA A 647 -16.80 -14.06 12.53
C ALA A 647 -15.89 -14.96 11.67
N GLN A 648 -14.93 -14.40 10.95
CA GLN A 648 -13.94 -15.12 10.17
C GLN A 648 -12.66 -15.44 10.98
N GLY A 649 -12.62 -15.03 12.25
CA GLY A 649 -11.47 -15.25 13.15
C GLY A 649 -10.38 -14.16 13.03
N ARG A 650 -10.59 -13.11 12.23
CA ARG A 650 -9.65 -12.01 12.11
C ARG A 650 -9.79 -11.03 13.26
N THR A 651 -8.68 -10.58 13.79
CA THR A 651 -8.67 -9.57 14.85
C THR A 651 -8.58 -8.18 14.22
N VAL A 652 -9.55 -7.32 14.53
CA VAL A 652 -9.60 -5.92 14.11
C VAL A 652 -9.16 -5.04 15.27
N ASP A 653 -8.23 -4.13 15.03
CA ASP A 653 -7.66 -3.23 16.02
C ASP A 653 -8.48 -1.94 16.14
N PHE A 654 -8.86 -1.57 17.37
CA PHE A 654 -9.60 -0.37 17.72
C PHE A 654 -8.78 0.61 18.58
N LYS A 655 -7.48 0.36 18.80
CA LYS A 655 -6.65 1.20 19.68
C LYS A 655 -6.57 2.65 19.20
N ASN A 656 -6.57 2.83 17.89
CA ASN A 656 -6.47 4.15 17.26
C ASN A 656 -7.84 4.82 17.02
N THR A 657 -8.95 4.16 17.39
CA THR A 657 -10.29 4.72 17.26
C THR A 657 -10.72 5.49 18.50
N VAL A 658 -11.60 6.47 18.30
CA VAL A 658 -12.36 7.12 19.36
C VAL A 658 -13.80 6.62 19.32
N ILE A 659 -14.27 6.03 20.40
CA ILE A 659 -15.62 5.45 20.48
C ILE A 659 -16.55 6.44 21.19
N ILE A 660 -17.60 6.85 20.51
CA ILE A 660 -18.62 7.74 21.02
C ILE A 660 -19.97 7.02 20.97
N MET A 661 -20.63 6.95 22.09
CA MET A 661 -21.97 6.39 22.24
C MET A 661 -22.93 7.52 22.58
N THR A 662 -24.01 7.70 21.83
CA THR A 662 -25.03 8.70 22.21
C THR A 662 -26.21 8.04 22.85
N SER A 663 -26.84 8.74 23.78
CA SER A 663 -28.08 8.30 24.40
C SER A 663 -28.95 9.49 24.85
N ASN A 664 -30.24 9.25 24.83
CA ASN A 664 -31.26 10.18 25.30
C ASN A 664 -31.82 9.80 26.72
N LEU A 665 -31.15 8.84 27.39
CA LEU A 665 -31.58 8.42 28.75
C LEU A 665 -31.44 9.56 29.78
N GLY A 666 -32.34 9.61 30.70
CA GLY A 666 -32.35 10.59 31.79
C GLY A 666 -32.82 12.02 31.43
N THR A 667 -33.11 12.26 30.13
CA THR A 667 -33.47 13.63 29.67
C THR A 667 -34.91 14.04 30.00
N LYS A 668 -35.86 13.09 30.06
CA LYS A 668 -37.27 13.36 30.34
C LYS A 668 -37.54 13.85 31.75
N ASP A 669 -36.69 13.54 32.72
CA ASP A 669 -36.80 13.98 34.11
C ASP A 669 -36.04 15.28 34.41
N LEU A 670 -35.08 15.62 33.50
CA LEU A 670 -34.34 16.88 33.58
C LEU A 670 -35.24 18.08 33.21
N SER A 671 -36.05 17.96 32.16
CA SER A 671 -36.94 19.03 31.70
C SER A 671 -38.09 19.36 32.68
N LYS A 672 -38.48 18.40 33.55
CA LYS A 672 -39.54 18.63 34.55
C LYS A 672 -39.11 19.39 35.82
N ASN A 673 -37.80 19.39 36.14
CA ASN A 673 -37.29 19.90 37.39
C ASN A 673 -36.55 21.25 37.33
N ILE A 674 -36.32 21.80 36.10
CA ILE A 674 -35.58 23.06 35.88
C ILE A 674 -36.50 24.30 36.03
N GLY A 675 -37.80 24.15 36.33
CA GLY A 675 -38.77 25.23 36.44
C GLY A 675 -38.61 26.23 37.62
N PHE A 676 -37.74 25.99 38.59
CA PHE A 676 -37.62 26.83 39.76
C PHE A 676 -36.24 26.83 40.46
N SER A 677 -35.14 27.04 39.75
CA SER A 677 -33.91 27.43 40.44
C SER A 677 -33.04 28.30 39.54
N ASN A 678 -32.68 29.47 40.11
CA ASN A 678 -31.80 30.45 39.47
C ASN A 678 -30.50 29.85 38.94
N LEU A 679 -30.12 30.29 37.77
CA LEU A 679 -29.02 29.82 36.91
C LEU A 679 -27.58 30.20 37.37
N ASP A 680 -27.38 30.54 38.66
CA ASP A 680 -26.13 31.17 39.10
C ASP A 680 -25.19 30.31 39.96
N ASP A 681 -25.36 28.98 40.01
CA ASP A 681 -24.43 28.16 40.79
C ASP A 681 -23.87 26.98 39.96
N GLY A 682 -22.55 26.91 39.81
CA GLY A 682 -21.79 25.78 39.25
C GLY A 682 -22.08 24.40 39.90
N GLY A 683 -23.02 24.35 40.84
CA GLY A 683 -23.59 23.11 41.43
C GLY A 683 -24.71 22.46 40.58
N SER A 684 -25.18 23.12 39.51
CA SER A 684 -26.30 22.59 38.70
C SER A 684 -25.87 21.45 37.80
N TYR A 685 -24.73 21.58 37.14
CA TYR A 685 -24.17 20.54 36.23
C TYR A 685 -23.81 19.25 37.00
N GLU A 686 -23.14 19.35 38.15
CA GLU A 686 -22.79 18.19 38.94
C GLU A 686 -24.03 17.43 39.47
N LYS A 687 -25.06 18.13 39.82
CA LYS A 687 -26.36 17.53 40.22
C LYS A 687 -27.04 16.87 39.04
N MET A 688 -26.97 17.47 37.85
CA MET A 688 -27.47 16.88 36.62
C MET A 688 -26.69 15.63 36.27
N LYS A 689 -25.34 15.68 36.25
CA LYS A 689 -24.44 14.55 36.00
C LYS A 689 -24.68 13.38 36.97
N SER A 690 -24.94 13.68 38.28
CA SER A 690 -25.20 12.62 39.26
C SER A 690 -26.53 11.90 39.03
N LYS A 691 -27.60 12.62 38.70
CA LYS A 691 -28.91 12.02 38.37
C LYS A 691 -28.86 11.19 37.12
N VAL A 692 -28.22 11.69 36.06
CA VAL A 692 -28.04 10.95 34.79
C VAL A 692 -27.20 9.69 35.01
N ASN A 693 -26.17 9.78 35.87
CA ASN A 693 -25.37 8.62 36.21
C ASN A 693 -26.16 7.55 37.01
N GLU A 694 -27.15 7.94 37.83
CA GLU A 694 -28.05 7.01 38.49
C GLU A 694 -28.95 6.27 37.49
N GLU A 695 -29.47 6.97 36.49
CA GLU A 695 -30.27 6.36 35.41
C GLU A 695 -29.43 5.43 34.55
N LEU A 696 -28.18 5.83 34.19
CA LEU A 696 -27.26 4.97 33.49
C LEU A 696 -26.97 3.64 34.21
N LYS A 697 -26.77 3.70 35.55
CA LYS A 697 -26.56 2.53 36.40
C LYS A 697 -27.75 1.57 36.44
N ARG A 698 -28.96 2.07 36.16
CA ARG A 698 -30.15 1.22 36.03
C ARG A 698 -30.24 0.52 34.71
N TYR A 699 -29.73 1.15 33.64
CA TYR A 699 -29.84 0.65 32.28
C TYR A 699 -28.62 -0.22 31.85
N PHE A 700 -27.42 0.26 32.17
CA PHE A 700 -26.19 -0.39 31.83
C PHE A 700 -25.56 -1.14 32.99
N LYS A 701 -24.92 -2.28 32.71
CA LYS A 701 -24.18 -3.00 33.73
C LYS A 701 -23.01 -2.15 34.27
N PRO A 702 -22.72 -2.21 35.59
CA PRO A 702 -21.60 -1.46 36.16
C PRO A 702 -20.25 -1.77 35.50
N GLU A 703 -20.07 -3.00 35.04
CA GLU A 703 -18.88 -3.47 34.33
C GLU A 703 -18.63 -2.68 33.03
N PHE A 704 -19.68 -2.38 32.27
CA PHE A 704 -19.62 -1.58 31.07
C PHE A 704 -19.27 -0.10 31.35
N LEU A 705 -19.97 0.50 32.34
CA LEU A 705 -19.76 1.91 32.69
C LEU A 705 -18.34 2.20 33.22
N ASN A 706 -17.73 1.23 33.95
CA ASN A 706 -16.38 1.36 34.50
C ASN A 706 -15.28 1.33 33.43
N ARG A 707 -15.58 0.92 32.21
CA ARG A 707 -14.61 0.85 31.08
C ARG A 707 -14.66 2.09 30.17
N ILE A 708 -15.65 2.95 30.40
CA ILE A 708 -15.82 4.22 29.66
C ILE A 708 -14.95 5.27 30.31
N ASP A 709 -14.21 6.02 29.50
CA ASP A 709 -13.28 7.05 29.99
C ASP A 709 -14.01 8.23 30.63
N GLU A 710 -15.12 8.69 30.00
CA GLU A 710 -15.85 9.82 30.49
C GLU A 710 -17.33 9.78 30.06
N THR A 711 -18.21 10.20 30.96
CA THR A 711 -19.63 10.41 30.69
C THR A 711 -19.89 11.92 30.59
N ILE A 712 -20.37 12.34 29.42
CA ILE A 712 -20.52 13.75 29.07
C ILE A 712 -21.98 14.09 28.90
N VAL A 713 -22.43 15.09 29.63
CA VAL A 713 -23.84 15.53 29.63
C VAL A 713 -23.97 16.84 28.87
N PHE A 714 -24.79 16.82 27.82
CA PHE A 714 -25.14 17.99 27.03
C PHE A 714 -26.37 18.65 27.60
N HIS A 715 -26.32 19.96 27.81
CA HIS A 715 -27.46 20.74 28.29
C HIS A 715 -28.42 21.15 27.16
N GLU A 716 -29.64 21.56 27.54
CA GLU A 716 -30.58 22.16 26.58
C GLU A 716 -30.03 23.49 26.09
N LEU A 717 -30.20 23.77 24.80
CA LEU A 717 -29.73 25.01 24.19
C LEU A 717 -30.60 26.20 24.64
N THR A 718 -29.95 27.30 24.94
CA THR A 718 -30.61 28.60 25.20
C THR A 718 -30.97 29.28 23.89
N LEU A 719 -31.89 30.27 23.94
CA LEU A 719 -32.29 31.00 22.73
C LEU A 719 -31.10 31.74 22.08
N ASP A 720 -30.21 32.28 22.92
CA ASP A 720 -29.02 33.01 22.48
C ASP A 720 -28.04 32.06 21.76
N GLU A 721 -27.78 30.86 22.29
CA GLU A 721 -26.99 29.82 21.62
C GLU A 721 -27.62 29.37 20.29
N VAL A 722 -28.98 29.31 20.25
CA VAL A 722 -29.66 28.98 18.97
C VAL A 722 -29.50 30.10 17.95
N LYS A 723 -29.45 31.36 18.32
CA LYS A 723 -29.14 32.48 17.41
C LYS A 723 -27.75 32.36 16.84
N GLU A 724 -26.76 32.03 17.66
CA GLU A 724 -25.38 31.78 17.20
C GLU A 724 -25.30 30.56 16.23
N ILE A 725 -26.12 29.52 16.49
CA ILE A 725 -26.21 28.39 15.57
C ILE A 725 -26.81 28.79 14.22
N VAL A 726 -27.80 29.73 14.21
CA VAL A 726 -28.30 30.32 12.95
C VAL A 726 -27.16 30.95 12.15
N ASP A 727 -26.32 31.77 12.82
CA ASP A 727 -25.17 32.39 12.16
C ASP A 727 -24.21 31.37 11.53
N LEU A 728 -23.86 30.30 12.24
CA LEU A 728 -23.04 29.21 11.69
C LEU A 728 -23.69 28.51 10.50
N MET A 729 -25.00 28.30 10.53
CA MET A 729 -25.71 27.70 9.41
C MET A 729 -25.75 28.63 8.19
N LEU A 730 -25.84 29.94 8.44
CA LEU A 730 -25.81 30.98 7.41
C LEU A 730 -24.44 31.11 6.72
N ASP A 731 -23.33 30.81 7.40
CA ASP A 731 -21.99 30.79 6.81
C ASP A 731 -21.91 29.87 5.58
N ARG A 732 -22.69 28.82 5.57
CA ARG A 732 -22.81 27.93 4.41
C ARG A 732 -23.51 28.61 3.24
N VAL A 733 -24.58 29.33 3.53
CA VAL A 733 -25.34 30.12 2.52
C VAL A 733 -24.46 31.25 2.01
N HIS A 734 -23.73 31.94 2.90
CA HIS A 734 -22.75 32.98 2.53
C HIS A 734 -21.70 32.46 1.55
N LYS A 735 -21.10 31.29 1.82
CA LYS A 735 -20.11 30.67 0.93
C LYS A 735 -20.69 30.34 -0.45
N GLN A 736 -21.94 29.90 -0.50
CA GLN A 736 -22.61 29.61 -1.77
C GLN A 736 -22.91 30.87 -2.58
N LEU A 737 -23.42 31.91 -1.91
CA LEU A 737 -23.73 33.21 -2.54
C LEU A 737 -22.47 33.96 -3.00
N LYS A 738 -21.35 33.81 -2.28
CA LYS A 738 -20.07 34.40 -2.67
C LYS A 738 -19.55 33.88 -4.01
N ASN A 739 -19.90 32.64 -4.40
CA ASN A 739 -19.62 32.13 -5.74
C ASN A 739 -20.38 32.87 -6.86
N SER A 740 -21.43 33.62 -6.50
CA SER A 740 -22.24 34.43 -7.39
C SER A 740 -22.03 35.94 -7.18
N ASP A 741 -20.94 36.30 -6.48
CA ASP A 741 -20.63 37.68 -6.07
C ASP A 741 -21.78 38.38 -5.31
N LEU A 742 -22.46 37.66 -4.43
CA LEU A 742 -23.53 38.18 -3.60
C LEU A 742 -23.21 37.99 -2.13
N GLU A 743 -23.57 38.96 -1.29
CA GLU A 743 -23.50 38.86 0.15
C GLU A 743 -24.90 38.91 0.76
N ILE A 744 -25.10 38.27 1.89
CA ILE A 744 -26.36 38.30 2.67
C ILE A 744 -26.09 38.72 4.11
N VAL A 745 -26.93 39.60 4.61
CA VAL A 745 -26.89 40.10 5.99
C VAL A 745 -28.31 40.03 6.59
N LEU A 746 -28.44 39.31 7.70
CA LEU A 746 -29.71 39.21 8.42
C LEU A 746 -29.78 40.25 9.55
N SER A 747 -30.93 40.86 9.72
CA SER A 747 -31.23 41.67 10.94
C SER A 747 -31.33 40.75 12.18
N ASP A 748 -31.06 41.29 13.35
CA ASP A 748 -31.17 40.57 14.60
C ASP A 748 -32.60 40.03 14.84
N GLU A 749 -33.63 40.79 14.42
CA GLU A 749 -35.04 40.38 14.49
C GLU A 749 -35.32 39.18 13.55
N ALA A 750 -34.74 39.17 12.34
CA ALA A 750 -34.87 38.05 11.43
C ALA A 750 -34.18 36.78 11.97
N LYS A 751 -33.00 36.92 12.60
CA LYS A 751 -32.32 35.83 13.28
C LYS A 751 -33.14 35.29 14.47
N GLU A 752 -33.71 36.17 15.28
CA GLU A 752 -34.55 35.79 16.42
C GLU A 752 -35.82 35.05 15.96
N HIS A 753 -36.41 35.50 14.85
CA HIS A 753 -37.57 34.84 14.27
C HIS A 753 -37.20 33.43 13.78
N LEU A 754 -36.09 33.27 13.04
CA LEU A 754 -35.61 31.99 12.60
C LEU A 754 -35.29 31.05 13.76
N ALA A 755 -34.62 31.57 14.79
CA ALA A 755 -34.30 30.85 16.01
C ALA A 755 -35.56 30.34 16.72
N THR A 756 -36.56 31.20 16.86
CA THR A 756 -37.83 30.88 17.55
C THR A 756 -38.67 29.86 16.80
N GLU A 757 -38.78 30.01 15.45
CA GLU A 757 -39.49 29.07 14.58
C GLU A 757 -38.77 27.74 14.42
N GLY A 758 -37.42 27.76 14.49
CA GLY A 758 -36.58 26.59 14.33
C GLY A 758 -36.28 25.85 15.63
N TYR A 759 -36.55 26.42 16.80
CA TYR A 759 -36.28 25.79 18.09
C TYR A 759 -37.52 25.09 18.66
N ASN A 760 -37.35 23.87 19.11
CA ASN A 760 -38.38 23.11 19.81
C ASN A 760 -37.75 22.41 21.01
N LYS A 761 -38.39 22.57 22.20
CA LYS A 761 -37.87 21.96 23.44
C LYS A 761 -37.68 20.44 23.38
N GLU A 762 -38.49 19.73 22.57
CA GLU A 762 -38.36 18.26 22.43
C GLU A 762 -37.29 17.84 21.42
N PHE A 763 -37.07 18.64 20.35
CA PHE A 763 -36.19 18.31 19.23
C PHE A 763 -34.94 19.20 19.15
N GLY A 764 -34.76 20.12 20.06
CA GLY A 764 -33.62 21.06 20.10
C GLY A 764 -33.54 21.92 18.84
N ALA A 765 -32.34 22.13 18.33
CA ALA A 765 -32.05 22.86 17.10
C ALA A 765 -32.23 21.99 15.81
N ARG A 766 -32.69 20.75 15.92
CA ARG A 766 -32.84 19.85 14.72
C ARG A 766 -33.82 20.41 13.68
N PRO A 767 -34.96 21.04 14.01
CA PRO A 767 -35.86 21.66 13.07
C PRO A 767 -35.31 22.93 12.40
N LEU A 768 -34.31 23.59 13.02
CA LEU A 768 -33.77 24.87 12.56
C LEU A 768 -33.30 24.84 11.11
N ARG A 769 -32.65 23.78 10.69
CA ARG A 769 -32.23 23.60 9.30
C ARG A 769 -33.39 23.65 8.31
N ARG A 770 -34.50 23.02 8.66
CA ARG A 770 -35.72 23.05 7.82
C ARG A 770 -36.37 24.44 7.82
N SER A 771 -36.33 25.13 8.96
CA SER A 771 -36.85 26.49 9.07
C SER A 771 -36.01 27.45 8.22
N ILE A 772 -34.68 27.35 8.27
CA ILE A 772 -33.79 28.15 7.40
C ILE A 772 -34.06 27.84 5.95
N GLN A 773 -34.16 26.57 5.58
CA GLN A 773 -34.47 26.21 4.21
C GLN A 773 -35.79 26.80 3.74
N ARG A 774 -36.86 26.59 4.46
CA ARG A 774 -38.21 27.03 4.09
C ARG A 774 -38.39 28.57 4.10
N LEU A 775 -37.80 29.22 5.10
CA LEU A 775 -38.07 30.67 5.31
C LEU A 775 -37.03 31.56 4.63
N LEU A 776 -35.81 31.05 4.38
CA LEU A 776 -34.72 31.83 3.84
C LEU A 776 -34.27 31.31 2.47
N GLU A 777 -33.82 30.03 2.38
CA GLU A 777 -33.19 29.48 1.15
C GLU A 777 -34.19 29.40 -0.01
N ASP A 778 -35.36 28.83 0.23
CA ASP A 778 -36.38 28.67 -0.83
C ASP A 778 -36.86 30.02 -1.39
N PRO A 779 -37.25 31.03 -0.58
CA PRO A 779 -37.65 32.33 -1.12
C PRO A 779 -36.50 33.08 -1.78
N LEU A 780 -35.29 33.03 -1.21
CA LEU A 780 -34.10 33.65 -1.78
C LEU A 780 -33.75 33.05 -3.16
N SER A 781 -33.85 31.71 -3.28
CA SER A 781 -33.61 31.02 -4.55
C SER A 781 -34.58 31.45 -5.64
N GLU A 782 -35.88 31.64 -5.30
CA GLU A 782 -36.86 32.14 -6.26
C GLU A 782 -36.56 33.56 -6.72
N GLU A 783 -36.11 34.46 -5.83
CA GLU A 783 -35.75 35.81 -6.17
C GLU A 783 -34.47 35.90 -7.00
N LEU A 784 -33.50 35.05 -6.72
CA LEU A 784 -32.27 34.87 -7.51
C LEU A 784 -32.58 34.41 -8.94
N LEU A 785 -33.47 33.44 -9.10
CA LEU A 785 -33.89 32.95 -10.41
C LEU A 785 -34.69 33.99 -11.22
N LYS A 786 -35.42 34.91 -10.55
CA LYS A 786 -36.10 36.03 -11.17
C LYS A 786 -35.13 37.14 -11.60
N GLY A 787 -33.83 37.00 -11.27
CA GLY A 787 -32.79 38.00 -11.63
C GLY A 787 -32.93 39.35 -10.90
N LYS A 788 -33.48 39.34 -9.68
CA LYS A 788 -33.73 40.53 -8.88
C LYS A 788 -32.44 41.17 -8.38
N TYR A 789 -31.37 40.41 -8.22
CA TYR A 789 -30.10 40.81 -7.65
C TYR A 789 -29.00 40.87 -8.69
N LYS A 790 -28.21 41.95 -8.67
CA LYS A 790 -27.01 42.10 -9.52
C LYS A 790 -25.76 41.60 -8.79
N ALA A 791 -24.78 41.10 -9.54
CA ALA A 791 -23.48 40.75 -8.98
C ALA A 791 -22.86 41.97 -8.24
N GLY A 792 -22.30 41.74 -7.05
CA GLY A 792 -21.76 42.75 -6.14
C GLY A 792 -22.79 43.39 -5.20
N SER A 793 -24.05 42.92 -5.17
CA SER A 793 -25.08 43.43 -4.26
C SER A 793 -25.05 42.71 -2.92
N THR A 794 -25.32 43.43 -1.84
CA THR A 794 -25.57 42.86 -0.48
C THR A 794 -27.09 42.76 -0.26
N ILE A 795 -27.56 41.54 0.05
CA ILE A 795 -28.96 41.26 0.31
C ILE A 795 -29.21 41.42 1.81
N ILE A 796 -30.02 42.39 2.22
CA ILE A 796 -30.43 42.59 3.60
C ILE A 796 -31.76 41.88 3.82
N VAL A 797 -31.77 40.98 4.83
CA VAL A 797 -32.97 40.22 5.21
C VAL A 797 -33.53 40.81 6.49
N SER A 798 -34.74 41.33 6.42
CA SER A 798 -35.47 41.90 7.56
C SER A 798 -36.78 41.16 7.81
N LEU A 799 -37.32 41.25 9.02
CA LEU A 799 -38.62 40.69 9.40
C LEU A 799 -39.73 41.69 9.08
N ASP A 800 -40.75 41.30 8.34
CA ASP A 800 -41.99 42.07 8.24
C ASP A 800 -42.87 41.77 9.47
N GLU A 801 -43.01 42.74 10.37
CA GLU A 801 -43.80 42.62 11.62
C GLU A 801 -45.28 42.34 11.36
N LYS A 802 -45.83 42.64 10.17
CA LYS A 802 -47.25 42.48 9.87
C LYS A 802 -47.61 41.06 9.47
N ASP A 803 -46.78 40.46 8.64
CA ASP A 803 -47.07 39.16 8.05
C ASP A 803 -46.18 38.04 8.60
N GLY A 804 -45.16 38.37 9.41
CA GLY A 804 -44.21 37.39 9.98
C GLY A 804 -43.34 36.71 8.93
N THR A 805 -43.20 37.34 7.76
CA THR A 805 -42.37 36.82 6.64
C THR A 805 -41.04 37.56 6.54
N LEU A 806 -40.03 36.92 5.99
CA LEU A 806 -38.73 37.54 5.71
C LEU A 806 -38.82 38.36 4.42
N ASN A 807 -38.38 39.61 4.48
CA ASN A 807 -38.30 40.54 3.34
C ASN A 807 -36.83 40.63 2.88
N PHE A 808 -36.61 40.61 1.58
CA PHE A 808 -35.29 40.60 0.94
C PHE A 808 -35.08 41.89 0.16
N GLU A 809 -34.17 42.75 0.61
CA GLU A 809 -33.84 44.03 -0.01
C GLU A 809 -32.39 44.02 -0.49
N ALA A 810 -32.16 44.45 -1.71
CA ALA A 810 -30.81 44.60 -2.25
C ALA A 810 -30.27 46.00 -2.00
N VAL A 811 -29.08 46.09 -1.46
CA VAL A 811 -28.31 47.33 -1.37
C VAL A 811 -27.14 47.20 -2.33
N GLU A 812 -27.13 48.05 -3.35
CA GLU A 812 -25.99 48.10 -4.31
C GLU A 812 -24.75 48.60 -3.54
N ALA A 813 -23.61 47.97 -3.74
CA ALA A 813 -22.34 48.45 -3.19
C ALA A 813 -22.09 49.89 -3.66
N PRO A 814 -21.62 50.82 -2.82
CA PRO A 814 -21.26 52.14 -3.25
C PRO A 814 -20.19 52.02 -4.33
N ASN A 815 -20.48 52.60 -5.54
CA ASN A 815 -19.53 52.66 -6.66
C ASN A 815 -18.18 53.15 -6.13
N GLU A 816 -17.11 52.40 -6.23
CA GLU A 816 -15.77 52.94 -6.09
C GLU A 816 -15.60 54.06 -7.11
N PRO A 817 -15.07 55.22 -6.71
CA PRO A 817 -14.89 56.32 -7.65
C PRO A 817 -13.97 55.86 -8.77
N GLN A 818 -14.46 55.90 -10.01
CA GLN A 818 -13.64 55.73 -11.21
C GLN A 818 -12.45 56.66 -11.10
N VAL A 819 -11.26 56.12 -10.96
CA VAL A 819 -10.02 56.88 -11.13
C VAL A 819 -9.88 57.11 -12.62
N ASP A 820 -10.25 58.32 -13.06
CA ASP A 820 -9.95 58.80 -14.40
C ASP A 820 -8.43 58.77 -14.62
N PHE A 821 -7.97 57.82 -15.40
CA PHE A 821 -6.61 57.89 -15.98
C PHE A 821 -6.57 59.05 -16.94
N VAL A 822 -6.04 60.19 -16.47
CA VAL A 822 -5.62 61.29 -17.34
C VAL A 822 -4.39 60.81 -18.11
N ASP A 823 -4.59 60.55 -19.41
CA ASP A 823 -3.52 60.38 -20.36
C ASP A 823 -2.70 61.69 -20.39
N THR A 824 -1.51 61.66 -19.83
CA THR A 824 -0.49 62.70 -20.14
C THR A 824 0.44 62.12 -21.19
N GLU A 825 0.11 62.43 -22.47
CA GLU A 825 1.10 62.54 -23.53
C GLU A 825 2.00 63.77 -23.26
N SER A 826 3.30 63.56 -23.12
CA SER A 826 4.40 64.32 -23.67
C SER A 826 5.77 63.69 -23.35
#